data_ab4272ff580ece446f5e4aac3f851ec2
#
_entry.id   ab4272ff580ece446f5e4aac3f851ec2
#
_cell.length_a   1.000
_cell.length_b   1.000
_cell.length_c   1.000
_cell.angle_alpha   90.00
_cell.angle_beta   90.00
_cell.angle_gamma   90.00
#
_symmetry.space_group_name_H-M   'P 1'
#
loop_
_entity.id
_entity.type
_entity.pdbx_description
1 polymer ?
#
loop_
_entity_poly.entity_id
_entity_poly.type
_entity_poly.pdbx_seq_one_letter_code
_entity_poly.pdbx_strand_id
1 'polypeptide(L)'
;MRIFRVLLNPVSLVFLLSSIAAPSFADIAPFMAKDVRFEGLMRVSPASLYAQLPVNNGDKVDEAKIADLVRILFKTGSFEDVVATREGDELVFTLTERPAIANIKLEGNKAIDSDTLMKALKDAGLTEGEVLKRATLDHIKGELERQYFSQGRYDATIDVTHIPKTRNRVAIEIKINEGDSAKIAGINLLGVKSFDANELIKRFQLKKTHLTSFFKSDDKYAREKLMGDLESLRSYYLDRGYINFVINSHQVTLSQDKKNVFIDISVTEGDKYQFGETKILGELPVSEQELQKLILFKAGFTYSQQLVTASSKLIKQRLGTEGYLFGEVNPIPDIDEQKKIVNLSLFVNPAKQTYVRRINFVGNAKTDDHVLRRELRQFEGTLASTDKIDLSKLRLQRLGFFKDVSIETPKVPNTTDQVDMNVKVEEQPSGTLTASIGYSQGSGMIFSLGVSQNNFLGTGNKVGINLNRSETSDNYNLSFLDPYFTMDGVSRGYNLYYRNTKLDALNVSRYATDSQGASLSFGYPKKKKKSINLSLGIDKTDITLGTLASQLVQNFVNEHGKSITTYTGAASWNYSTLNRGVFATRGASQRVLLEFAVPPSDVNYLKASYNGQLYVPINDDFIVHLRTDLGYGDSLPFYKNYFAGGYGSVRGYQDNTLGPRSPAFVNDPDPEVVGGNVLVENSIELIVPTPFAKNYRQLRTVFFVDSGMVYYRNNPPYNFDLSNLRYSAGVSIAWLTAIGPLSFSLSKPFNDQVGDEKQSFQFTIGQPF
;
A
#
# COMPACT_ATOMS: atom_id res chain seq x y z
N MET A 1 13.66 56.18 49.82
CA MET A 1 14.39 56.60 51.04
C MET A 1 15.85 56.18 50.88
N ARG A 2 16.76 57.16 50.87
CA ARG A 2 18.24 57.15 50.87
C ARG A 2 18.89 56.62 49.59
N ILE A 3 19.32 57.44 48.62
CA ILE A 3 20.38 58.49 48.58
C ILE A 3 21.71 57.95 49.13
N PHE A 4 22.70 57.72 48.21
CA PHE A 4 24.02 58.32 48.42
C PHE A 4 24.72 58.61 47.10
N ARG A 5 25.11 59.80 47.01
CA ARG A 5 25.87 60.61 46.05
C ARG A 5 27.40 60.42 46.30
N VAL A 6 28.14 60.90 45.31
CA VAL A 6 29.49 61.57 45.40
C VAL A 6 30.62 60.58 45.08
N LEU A 7 31.57 60.83 44.20
CA LEU A 7 32.35 62.06 43.90
C LEU A 7 33.06 61.97 42.54
N LEU A 8 33.05 63.05 41.82
CA LEU A 8 33.99 63.43 40.78
C LEU A 8 35.40 63.61 41.34
N ASN A 9 36.43 63.25 40.57
CA ASN A 9 37.63 64.03 40.47
C ASN A 9 38.32 63.90 39.13
N PRO A 10 38.80 64.95 38.51
CA PRO A 10 39.39 64.98 37.19
C PRO A 10 40.92 65.00 37.27
N VAL A 11 41.59 64.18 36.46
CA VAL A 11 43.04 64.39 36.20
C VAL A 11 43.36 64.07 34.77
N SER A 12 43.73 65.11 34.08
CA SER A 12 44.77 65.25 33.07
C SER A 12 44.59 64.51 31.72
N LEU A 13 44.08 65.29 30.81
CA LEU A 13 44.29 65.21 29.37
C LEU A 13 45.77 65.26 29.02
N VAL A 14 46.34 64.18 28.53
CA VAL A 14 47.60 64.18 27.76
C VAL A 14 47.27 63.72 26.36
N PHE A 15 47.23 64.68 25.46
CA PHE A 15 47.21 64.45 24.01
C PHE A 15 48.54 63.78 23.59
N LEU A 16 48.44 62.50 23.25
CA LEU A 16 49.43 61.88 22.34
C LEU A 16 48.73 61.74 20.99
N LEU A 17 49.04 62.69 20.12
CA LEU A 17 48.78 62.55 18.68
C LEU A 17 49.73 61.42 18.16
N SER A 18 49.26 60.19 18.16
CA SER A 18 49.75 59.18 17.26
C SER A 18 49.13 59.39 15.90
N SER A 19 49.90 59.89 14.97
CA SER A 19 49.58 59.95 13.55
C SER A 19 49.18 58.58 13.08
N ILE A 20 47.88 58.34 12.92
CA ILE A 20 47.34 57.24 12.12
C ILE A 20 47.71 57.63 10.68
N ALA A 21 48.78 57.05 10.16
CA ALA A 21 49.03 57.03 8.73
C ALA A 21 47.84 56.27 8.11
N ALA A 22 46.89 57.02 7.52
CA ALA A 22 45.96 56.43 6.61
C ALA A 22 46.77 55.68 5.53
N PRO A 23 46.43 54.44 5.17
CA PRO A 23 47.02 53.81 4.01
C PRO A 23 46.73 54.72 2.83
N SER A 24 47.76 55.36 2.31
CA SER A 24 47.67 56.05 1.04
C SER A 24 47.38 54.96 0.00
N PHE A 25 46.15 54.95 -0.50
CA PHE A 25 45.88 54.23 -1.74
C PHE A 25 46.81 54.88 -2.80
N ALA A 26 47.83 54.18 -3.16
CA ALA A 26 48.73 54.66 -4.28
C ALA A 26 47.89 54.65 -5.55
N ASP A 27 47.55 55.84 -6.03
CA ASP A 27 46.86 56.01 -7.29
C ASP A 27 47.71 55.35 -8.39
N ILE A 28 47.15 54.25 -8.97
CA ILE A 28 47.88 53.53 -10.03
C ILE A 28 47.78 54.35 -11.27
N ALA A 29 48.90 55.07 -11.59
CA ALA A 29 48.96 55.84 -12.84
C ALA A 29 48.67 54.97 -14.08
N PRO A 30 47.82 55.40 -15.00
CA PRO A 30 47.49 54.67 -16.22
C PRO A 30 48.73 54.15 -16.95
N PHE A 31 48.73 52.83 -17.26
CA PHE A 31 49.84 52.18 -17.95
C PHE A 31 49.34 51.26 -19.08
N MET A 32 50.22 50.85 -19.95
CA MET A 32 49.95 49.89 -21.03
C MET A 32 50.29 48.48 -20.47
N ALA A 33 49.30 47.66 -20.25
CA ALA A 33 49.53 46.30 -19.71
C ALA A 33 50.07 45.42 -20.85
N LYS A 34 51.33 45.04 -20.76
CA LYS A 34 51.94 44.11 -21.74
C LYS A 34 51.55 42.72 -21.55
N ASP A 35 51.24 42.33 -20.28
CA ASP A 35 50.74 40.98 -19.91
C ASP A 35 49.83 41.11 -18.72
N VAL A 36 48.94 40.06 -18.59
CA VAL A 36 48.06 39.89 -17.45
C VAL A 36 48.37 38.54 -16.84
N ARG A 37 48.80 38.50 -15.57
CA ARG A 37 49.21 37.32 -14.89
C ARG A 37 48.26 37.00 -13.70
N PHE A 38 47.96 35.72 -13.51
CA PHE A 38 47.18 35.24 -12.40
C PHE A 38 48.02 34.39 -11.45
N GLU A 39 48.00 34.73 -10.16
CA GLU A 39 48.70 34.01 -9.10
C GLU A 39 47.70 33.48 -8.08
N GLY A 40 48.06 32.39 -7.38
CA GLY A 40 47.21 31.76 -6.34
C GLY A 40 46.14 30.83 -6.86
N LEU A 41 46.10 30.53 -8.16
CA LEU A 41 45.17 29.58 -8.75
C LEU A 41 45.54 28.15 -8.37
N MET A 42 44.55 27.37 -7.93
CA MET A 42 44.69 25.95 -7.56
C MET A 42 43.82 25.06 -8.40
N ARG A 43 42.62 25.51 -8.75
CA ARG A 43 41.56 24.75 -9.40
C ARG A 43 41.01 25.41 -10.63
N VAL A 44 40.89 26.73 -10.59
CA VAL A 44 40.39 27.52 -11.74
C VAL A 44 41.48 27.61 -12.82
N SER A 45 41.11 27.29 -14.06
CA SER A 45 42.04 27.38 -15.18
C SER A 45 42.31 28.84 -15.54
N PRO A 46 43.61 29.28 -15.70
CA PRO A 46 43.90 30.61 -16.19
C PRO A 46 43.21 30.95 -17.51
N ALA A 47 43.10 29.99 -18.42
CA ALA A 47 42.46 30.17 -19.73
C ALA A 47 40.97 30.56 -19.59
N SER A 48 40.26 30.03 -18.58
CA SER A 48 38.86 30.40 -18.33
C SER A 48 38.69 31.82 -17.83
N LEU A 49 39.70 32.37 -17.14
CA LEU A 49 39.70 33.74 -16.66
C LEU A 49 40.06 34.73 -17.80
N TYR A 50 41.03 34.40 -18.65
CA TYR A 50 41.31 35.18 -19.82
C TYR A 50 40.11 35.34 -20.76
N ALA A 51 39.31 34.28 -20.92
CA ALA A 51 38.11 34.32 -21.76
C ALA A 51 36.96 35.19 -21.17
N GLN A 52 37.00 35.49 -19.88
CA GLN A 52 35.96 36.27 -19.19
C GLN A 52 36.35 37.74 -18.98
N LEU A 53 37.64 38.06 -19.02
CA LEU A 53 38.11 39.41 -18.77
C LEU A 53 38.20 40.20 -20.06
N PRO A 54 37.58 41.41 -20.17
CA PRO A 54 37.66 42.28 -21.33
C PRO A 54 38.97 43.10 -21.31
N VAL A 55 40.10 42.40 -21.25
CA VAL A 55 41.46 43.00 -21.30
C VAL A 55 42.36 42.13 -22.13
N ASN A 56 43.12 42.78 -23.05
CA ASN A 56 44.10 42.12 -23.89
C ASN A 56 45.47 42.71 -23.63
N ASN A 57 46.53 41.97 -24.01
CA ASN A 57 47.88 42.44 -23.93
C ASN A 57 48.08 43.73 -24.83
N GLY A 58 48.58 44.80 -24.23
CA GLY A 58 48.71 46.06 -24.86
C GLY A 58 47.57 47.06 -24.60
N ASP A 59 46.54 46.69 -23.85
CA ASP A 59 45.48 47.61 -23.48
C ASP A 59 45.97 48.64 -22.44
N LYS A 60 45.40 49.85 -22.54
CA LYS A 60 45.61 50.89 -21.53
C LYS A 60 44.72 50.56 -20.32
N VAL A 61 45.36 50.44 -19.19
CA VAL A 61 44.69 50.08 -17.91
C VAL A 61 44.84 51.23 -16.94
N ASP A 62 43.71 51.68 -16.42
CA ASP A 62 43.59 52.66 -15.35
C ASP A 62 42.89 52.09 -14.14
N GLU A 63 42.79 52.80 -13.03
CA GLU A 63 42.17 52.36 -11.80
C GLU A 63 40.72 51.94 -11.98
N ALA A 64 39.94 52.65 -12.78
CA ALA A 64 38.55 52.33 -13.07
C ALA A 64 38.45 51.00 -13.80
N LYS A 65 39.31 50.74 -14.78
CA LYS A 65 39.33 49.45 -15.50
C LYS A 65 39.78 48.29 -14.60
N ILE A 66 40.77 48.51 -13.71
CA ILE A 66 41.18 47.52 -12.69
C ILE A 66 40.04 47.20 -11.78
N ALA A 67 39.31 48.19 -11.28
CA ALA A 67 38.17 47.98 -10.41
C ALA A 67 37.06 47.18 -11.11
N ASP A 68 36.82 47.43 -12.40
CA ASP A 68 35.84 46.64 -13.18
C ASP A 68 36.31 45.22 -13.43
N LEU A 69 37.57 44.97 -13.71
CA LEU A 69 38.14 43.64 -13.85
C LEU A 69 38.06 42.84 -12.54
N VAL A 70 38.38 43.47 -11.42
CA VAL A 70 38.22 42.89 -10.09
C VAL A 70 36.74 42.51 -9.81
N ARG A 71 35.79 43.40 -10.16
CA ARG A 71 34.34 43.08 -10.03
C ARG A 71 33.90 41.90 -10.88
N ILE A 72 34.44 41.81 -12.12
CA ILE A 72 34.16 40.68 -13.00
C ILE A 72 34.64 39.37 -12.34
N LEU A 73 35.87 39.33 -11.82
CA LEU A 73 36.45 38.19 -11.15
C LEU A 73 35.61 37.80 -9.91
N PHE A 74 35.22 38.77 -9.08
CA PHE A 74 34.34 38.51 -7.94
C PHE A 74 32.97 37.99 -8.34
N LYS A 75 32.40 38.50 -9.44
CA LYS A 75 31.08 38.04 -9.95
C LYS A 75 31.09 36.58 -10.38
N THR A 76 32.24 35.98 -10.69
CA THR A 76 32.34 34.55 -10.97
C THR A 76 31.96 33.69 -9.75
N GLY A 77 32.04 34.26 -8.53
CA GLY A 77 31.79 33.59 -7.27
C GLY A 77 32.88 32.60 -6.84
N SER A 78 33.93 32.43 -7.63
CA SER A 78 35.01 31.45 -7.42
C SER A 78 36.06 31.92 -6.43
N PHE A 79 36.15 33.23 -6.19
CA PHE A 79 37.21 33.79 -5.36
C PHE A 79 36.69 34.36 -4.03
N GLU A 80 37.49 34.19 -3.00
CA GLU A 80 37.28 34.79 -1.67
C GLU A 80 37.92 36.19 -1.65
N ASP A 81 39.09 36.33 -2.26
CA ASP A 81 39.78 37.59 -2.38
C ASP A 81 40.45 37.75 -3.76
N VAL A 82 40.49 38.97 -4.23
CA VAL A 82 41.05 39.38 -5.51
C VAL A 82 41.86 40.68 -5.31
N VAL A 83 43.14 40.57 -5.35
CA VAL A 83 44.05 41.72 -5.25
C VAL A 83 44.72 41.95 -6.60
N ALA A 84 44.60 43.17 -7.13
CA ALA A 84 45.27 43.56 -8.37
C ALA A 84 46.47 44.42 -8.04
N THR A 85 47.66 44.04 -8.54
CA THR A 85 48.90 44.80 -8.38
C THR A 85 49.54 45.05 -9.72
N ARG A 86 50.33 46.12 -9.80
CA ARG A 86 51.14 46.40 -10.96
C ARG A 86 52.59 46.02 -10.70
N GLU A 87 53.15 45.15 -11.51
CA GLU A 87 54.59 44.84 -11.55
C GLU A 87 55.25 45.27 -12.86
N GLY A 88 55.83 46.46 -12.86
CA GLY A 88 56.38 47.06 -14.09
C GLY A 88 55.26 47.38 -15.09
N ASP A 89 55.25 46.71 -16.24
CA ASP A 89 54.22 46.82 -17.30
C ASP A 89 53.23 45.61 -17.25
N GLU A 90 53.27 44.77 -16.23
CA GLU A 90 52.34 43.62 -16.04
C GLU A 90 51.24 43.94 -15.02
N LEU A 91 50.03 43.48 -15.32
CA LEU A 91 48.90 43.47 -14.36
C LEU A 91 48.83 42.12 -13.73
N VAL A 92 49.08 42.02 -12.40
CA VAL A 92 49.08 40.78 -11.65
C VAL A 92 47.83 40.73 -10.77
N PHE A 93 47.03 39.69 -10.97
CA PHE A 93 45.93 39.37 -10.08
C PHE A 93 46.31 38.25 -9.13
N THR A 94 46.44 38.57 -7.83
CA THR A 94 46.59 37.57 -6.78
C THR A 94 45.21 37.15 -6.33
N LEU A 95 44.88 35.88 -6.54
CA LEU A 95 43.56 35.33 -6.37
C LEU A 95 43.54 34.31 -5.23
N THR A 96 42.63 34.47 -4.29
CA THR A 96 42.34 33.45 -3.27
C THR A 96 41.09 32.71 -3.66
N GLU A 97 41.24 31.46 -4.12
CA GLU A 97 40.09 30.65 -4.52
C GLU A 97 39.27 30.20 -3.33
N ARG A 98 37.93 30.29 -3.44
CA ARG A 98 37.02 29.64 -2.48
C ARG A 98 37.17 28.13 -2.57
N PRO A 99 37.13 27.39 -1.43
CA PRO A 99 37.22 25.94 -1.44
C PRO A 99 35.98 25.32 -2.08
N ALA A 100 36.13 24.17 -2.74
CA ALA A 100 35.02 23.35 -3.22
C ALA A 100 34.59 22.34 -2.18
N ILE A 101 33.29 22.05 -2.13
CA ILE A 101 32.71 21.07 -1.23
C ILE A 101 33.11 19.67 -1.69
N ALA A 102 33.87 18.95 -0.87
CA ALA A 102 34.30 17.58 -1.17
C ALA A 102 33.24 16.53 -0.84
N ASN A 103 32.62 16.68 0.31
CA ASN A 103 31.52 15.83 0.79
C ASN A 103 30.73 16.56 1.88
N ILE A 104 29.48 16.14 2.04
CA ILE A 104 28.56 16.62 3.08
C ILE A 104 28.19 15.45 3.96
N LYS A 105 28.37 15.60 5.27
CA LYS A 105 28.03 14.57 6.26
C LYS A 105 26.99 15.12 7.22
N LEU A 106 25.89 14.38 7.38
CA LEU A 106 24.82 14.65 8.36
C LEU A 106 24.96 13.67 9.54
N GLU A 107 24.88 14.17 10.76
CA GLU A 107 24.88 13.37 11.97
C GLU A 107 23.81 13.84 12.94
N GLY A 108 23.11 12.88 13.58
CA GLY A 108 22.12 13.16 14.64
C GLY A 108 20.68 13.33 14.18
N ASN A 109 20.40 13.35 12.88
CA ASN A 109 19.07 13.49 12.30
C ASN A 109 18.29 12.15 12.35
N LYS A 110 17.43 12.01 13.36
CA LYS A 110 16.57 10.83 13.56
C LYS A 110 15.11 11.10 13.17
N ALA A 111 14.65 12.33 13.34
CA ALA A 111 13.27 12.73 13.06
C ALA A 111 13.01 13.03 11.59
N ILE A 112 14.01 13.52 10.88
CA ILE A 112 13.96 13.78 9.44
C ILE A 112 15.02 12.88 8.79
N ASP A 113 14.61 12.12 7.78
CA ASP A 113 15.54 11.23 7.10
C ASP A 113 16.62 12.00 6.33
N SER A 114 17.80 11.36 6.17
CA SER A 114 18.95 11.98 5.54
C SER A 114 18.72 12.36 4.08
N ASP A 115 17.94 11.59 3.33
CA ASP A 115 17.68 11.84 1.91
C ASP A 115 16.84 13.12 1.73
N THR A 116 15.84 13.32 2.60
CA THR A 116 15.03 14.54 2.63
C THR A 116 15.87 15.76 2.99
N LEU A 117 16.74 15.65 3.99
CA LEU A 117 17.64 16.76 4.36
C LEU A 117 18.67 17.04 3.27
N MET A 118 19.28 16.02 2.66
CA MET A 118 20.22 16.19 1.56
C MET A 118 19.59 16.86 0.33
N LYS A 119 18.32 16.54 0.05
CA LYS A 119 17.56 17.21 -1.01
C LYS A 119 17.35 18.69 -0.68
N ALA A 120 16.92 19.01 0.54
CA ALA A 120 16.75 20.39 0.98
C ALA A 120 18.07 21.20 0.93
N LEU A 121 19.19 20.60 1.34
CA LEU A 121 20.52 21.19 1.25
C LEU A 121 20.91 21.49 -0.20
N LYS A 122 20.64 20.55 -1.11
CA LYS A 122 20.87 20.73 -2.54
C LYS A 122 20.03 21.86 -3.11
N ASP A 123 18.74 21.93 -2.78
CA ASP A 123 17.83 22.98 -3.21
C ASP A 123 18.25 24.37 -2.66
N ALA A 124 18.90 24.39 -1.47
CA ALA A 124 19.49 25.59 -0.87
C ALA A 124 20.90 25.96 -1.41
N GLY A 125 21.42 25.19 -2.37
CA GLY A 125 22.70 25.46 -3.04
C GLY A 125 23.94 24.87 -2.35
N LEU A 126 23.77 23.88 -1.46
CA LEU A 126 24.87 23.12 -0.87
C LEU A 126 24.95 21.75 -1.54
N THR A 127 25.84 21.64 -2.55
CA THR A 127 26.02 20.41 -3.32
C THR A 127 27.51 20.07 -3.39
N GLU A 128 27.83 18.78 -3.36
CA GLU A 128 29.19 18.31 -3.56
C GLU A 128 29.72 18.74 -4.94
N GLY A 129 30.95 19.25 -4.98
CA GLY A 129 31.58 19.80 -6.17
C GLY A 129 31.40 21.31 -6.37
N GLU A 130 30.41 21.92 -5.72
CA GLU A 130 30.16 23.36 -5.79
C GLU A 130 31.11 24.16 -4.89
N VAL A 131 31.24 25.46 -5.18
CA VAL A 131 32.08 26.37 -4.41
C VAL A 131 31.39 26.77 -3.12
N LEU A 132 32.09 26.64 -2.01
CA LEU A 132 31.55 27.02 -0.69
C LEU A 132 31.48 28.54 -0.53
N LYS A 133 30.29 29.07 -0.27
CA LYS A 133 30.04 30.47 0.11
C LYS A 133 29.63 30.51 1.58
N ARG A 134 30.27 31.35 2.40
CA ARG A 134 29.94 31.49 3.84
C ARG A 134 28.46 31.81 4.07
N ALA A 135 27.90 32.73 3.29
CA ALA A 135 26.49 33.09 3.35
C ALA A 135 25.55 31.88 3.14
N THR A 136 25.98 30.88 2.36
CA THR A 136 25.22 29.66 2.15
C THR A 136 25.17 28.79 3.42
N LEU A 137 26.26 28.72 4.21
CA LEU A 137 26.26 27.96 5.46
C LEU A 137 25.30 28.57 6.50
N ASP A 138 25.32 29.89 6.66
CA ASP A 138 24.45 30.59 7.60
C ASP A 138 22.96 30.46 7.19
N HIS A 139 22.70 30.56 5.88
CA HIS A 139 21.34 30.36 5.35
C HIS A 139 20.83 28.94 5.60
N ILE A 140 21.68 27.93 5.39
CA ILE A 140 21.36 26.52 5.59
C ILE A 140 21.11 26.22 7.05
N LYS A 141 21.94 26.72 7.95
CA LYS A 141 21.72 26.57 9.39
C LYS A 141 20.34 27.06 9.78
N GLY A 142 19.98 28.30 9.37
CA GLY A 142 18.67 28.87 9.65
C GLY A 142 17.50 28.10 8.99
N GLU A 143 17.72 27.53 7.80
CA GLU A 143 16.69 26.73 7.12
C GLU A 143 16.47 25.38 7.83
N LEU A 144 17.53 24.70 8.23
CA LEU A 144 17.45 23.45 8.99
C LEU A 144 16.80 23.71 10.36
N GLU A 145 17.16 24.79 11.08
CA GLU A 145 16.52 25.16 12.33
C GLU A 145 15.02 25.40 12.14
N ARG A 146 14.60 26.13 11.08
CA ARG A 146 13.19 26.33 10.74
C ARG A 146 12.47 25.01 10.47
N GLN A 147 13.12 24.05 9.79
CA GLN A 147 12.58 22.74 9.49
C GLN A 147 12.29 21.94 10.77
N TYR A 148 13.23 21.93 11.73
CA TYR A 148 13.04 21.29 13.02
C TYR A 148 11.99 22.01 13.88
N PHE A 149 11.96 23.35 13.86
CA PHE A 149 10.96 24.14 14.55
C PHE A 149 9.56 23.87 14.00
N SER A 150 9.41 23.67 12.70
CA SER A 150 8.13 23.32 12.09
C SER A 150 7.57 21.97 12.61
N GLN A 151 8.46 21.09 13.07
CA GLN A 151 8.13 19.81 13.69
C GLN A 151 8.04 19.90 15.24
N GLY A 152 8.03 21.10 15.79
CA GLY A 152 7.91 21.32 17.24
C GLY A 152 9.19 21.05 18.04
N ARG A 153 10.35 20.97 17.40
CA ARG A 153 11.64 20.76 18.05
C ARG A 153 12.35 22.08 18.27
N TYR A 154 11.88 22.84 19.24
CA TYR A 154 12.33 24.22 19.51
C TYR A 154 13.69 24.31 20.20
N ASP A 155 14.21 23.21 20.73
CA ASP A 155 15.56 23.10 21.30
C ASP A 155 16.56 22.46 20.30
N ALA A 156 16.15 22.30 19.04
CA ALA A 156 17.07 21.80 18.02
C ALA A 156 18.23 22.79 17.84
N THR A 157 19.45 22.26 17.86
CA THR A 157 20.68 23.01 17.60
C THR A 157 21.44 22.36 16.45
N ILE A 158 21.95 23.20 15.55
CA ILE A 158 22.65 22.75 14.36
C ILE A 158 24.02 23.41 14.33
N ASP A 159 25.04 22.57 14.39
CA ASP A 159 26.42 22.96 14.28
C ASP A 159 26.95 22.56 12.92
N VAL A 160 27.36 23.58 12.14
CA VAL A 160 27.92 23.39 10.82
C VAL A 160 29.44 23.67 10.90
N THR A 161 30.22 22.65 10.68
CA THR A 161 31.68 22.76 10.67
C THR A 161 32.24 22.44 9.29
N HIS A 162 33.32 23.11 8.92
CA HIS A 162 34.01 22.85 7.68
C HIS A 162 35.46 22.41 7.95
N ILE A 163 35.85 21.30 7.37
CA ILE A 163 37.15 20.67 7.58
C ILE A 163 37.96 20.80 6.29
N PRO A 164 39.07 21.54 6.31
CA PRO A 164 39.93 21.69 5.11
C PRO A 164 40.48 20.34 4.62
N LYS A 165 40.48 20.16 3.32
CA LYS A 165 41.00 18.98 2.61
C LYS A 165 42.05 19.42 1.60
N THR A 166 42.82 18.48 1.07
CA THR A 166 43.82 18.75 0.01
C THR A 166 43.17 19.28 -1.24
N ARG A 167 43.94 20.06 -2.06
CA ARG A 167 43.51 20.64 -3.34
C ARG A 167 42.37 21.64 -3.19
N ASN A 168 42.50 22.57 -2.25
CA ASN A 168 41.49 23.61 -1.98
C ASN A 168 40.04 23.07 -1.92
N ARG A 169 39.80 21.99 -1.17
CA ARG A 169 38.50 21.40 -0.91
C ARG A 169 38.16 21.45 0.57
N VAL A 170 36.89 21.28 0.88
CA VAL A 170 36.38 21.28 2.25
C VAL A 170 35.32 20.22 2.42
N ALA A 171 35.38 19.48 3.51
CA ALA A 171 34.28 18.65 3.94
C ALA A 171 33.36 19.45 4.89
N ILE A 172 32.06 19.33 4.70
CA ILE A 172 31.05 19.95 5.56
C ILE A 172 30.49 18.88 6.49
N GLU A 173 30.62 19.07 7.79
CA GLU A 173 29.95 18.25 8.80
C GLU A 173 28.85 19.07 9.44
N ILE A 174 27.63 18.55 9.37
CA ILE A 174 26.43 19.11 9.99
C ILE A 174 26.00 18.19 11.11
N LYS A 175 26.22 18.65 12.34
CA LYS A 175 25.81 17.95 13.56
C LYS A 175 24.52 18.53 14.04
N ILE A 176 23.53 17.66 14.18
CA ILE A 176 22.16 18.02 14.55
C ILE A 176 21.89 17.41 15.92
N ASN A 177 21.59 18.26 16.88
CA ASN A 177 21.00 17.84 18.13
C ASN A 177 19.52 18.24 18.07
N GLU A 178 18.66 17.26 17.83
CA GLU A 178 17.25 17.52 17.54
C GLU A 178 16.45 18.01 18.76
N GLY A 179 16.94 17.79 19.97
CA GLY A 179 16.16 18.05 21.19
C GLY A 179 14.88 17.23 21.29
N ASP A 180 14.05 17.53 22.27
CA ASP A 180 12.74 16.91 22.44
C ASP A 180 11.68 17.63 21.58
N SER A 181 10.69 16.87 21.11
CA SER A 181 9.52 17.47 20.45
C SER A 181 8.58 18.02 21.50
N ALA A 182 8.18 19.28 21.36
CA ALA A 182 7.19 19.91 22.23
C ALA A 182 5.83 19.21 22.14
N LYS A 183 5.21 18.98 23.29
CA LYS A 183 3.93 18.28 23.43
C LYS A 183 2.78 19.27 23.51
N ILE A 184 1.63 18.86 22.99
CA ILE A 184 0.41 19.66 23.05
C ILE A 184 -0.19 19.55 24.43
N ALA A 185 -0.13 20.66 25.19
CA ALA A 185 -0.73 20.80 26.51
C ALA A 185 -2.20 21.20 26.43
N GLY A 186 -2.58 21.96 25.41
CA GLY A 186 -3.98 22.42 25.22
C GLY A 186 -4.25 22.86 23.80
N ILE A 187 -5.51 22.66 23.37
CA ILE A 187 -6.06 23.19 22.13
C ILE A 187 -7.38 23.88 22.53
N ASN A 188 -7.51 25.17 22.24
CA ASN A 188 -8.68 25.96 22.55
C ASN A 188 -9.31 26.46 21.25
N LEU A 189 -10.63 26.30 21.14
CA LEU A 189 -11.43 26.86 20.06
C LEU A 189 -12.28 28.00 20.62
N LEU A 190 -12.06 29.23 20.15
CA LEU A 190 -12.76 30.44 20.55
C LEU A 190 -13.74 30.85 19.47
N GLY A 191 -14.97 31.20 19.86
CA GLY A 191 -16.01 31.64 18.93
C GLY A 191 -16.92 30.49 18.43
N VAL A 192 -16.71 29.27 18.86
CA VAL A 192 -17.56 28.12 18.56
C VAL A 192 -18.84 28.18 19.39
N LYS A 193 -20.01 28.06 18.74
CA LYS A 193 -21.35 28.08 19.36
C LYS A 193 -22.25 26.96 18.90
N SER A 194 -22.13 26.58 17.62
CA SER A 194 -23.02 25.63 16.95
C SER A 194 -22.68 24.15 17.19
N PHE A 195 -21.45 23.87 17.61
CA PHE A 195 -20.95 22.50 17.86
C PHE A 195 -20.18 22.45 19.18
N ASP A 196 -20.06 21.27 19.76
CA ASP A 196 -19.17 21.05 20.90
C ASP A 196 -17.70 21.16 20.47
N ALA A 197 -16.96 22.07 21.11
CA ALA A 197 -15.53 22.25 20.82
C ALA A 197 -14.73 20.96 21.01
N ASN A 198 -15.07 20.12 21.99
CA ASN A 198 -14.39 18.84 22.20
C ASN A 198 -14.66 17.83 21.07
N GLU A 199 -15.85 17.84 20.47
CA GLU A 199 -16.13 16.99 19.30
C GLU A 199 -15.34 17.41 18.07
N LEU A 200 -15.14 18.71 17.87
CA LEU A 200 -14.31 19.24 16.80
C LEU A 200 -12.84 18.86 17.00
N ILE A 201 -12.31 19.05 18.20
CA ILE A 201 -10.92 18.71 18.55
C ILE A 201 -10.66 17.18 18.43
N LYS A 202 -11.64 16.33 18.72
CA LYS A 202 -11.50 14.87 18.49
C LYS A 202 -11.22 14.51 17.04
N ARG A 203 -11.54 15.37 16.07
CA ARG A 203 -11.28 15.15 14.64
C ARG A 203 -9.89 15.58 14.22
N PHE A 204 -9.20 16.39 15.01
CA PHE A 204 -7.84 16.83 14.73
C PHE A 204 -6.87 15.65 14.76
N GLN A 205 -5.82 15.75 13.96
CA GLN A 205 -4.66 14.84 14.04
C GLN A 205 -3.85 15.15 15.31
N LEU A 206 -3.74 16.44 15.65
CA LEU A 206 -3.09 16.91 16.85
C LEU A 206 -4.02 16.76 18.06
N LYS A 207 -3.50 16.16 19.14
CA LYS A 207 -4.26 15.91 20.36
C LYS A 207 -3.48 16.29 21.59
N LYS A 208 -4.19 16.68 22.65
CA LYS A 208 -3.59 16.81 23.97
C LYS A 208 -2.99 15.47 24.40
N THR A 209 -1.85 15.50 25.07
CA THR A 209 -1.16 14.30 25.60
C THR A 209 -2.11 13.42 26.41
N HIS A 210 -2.16 12.14 26.06
CA HIS A 210 -2.98 11.12 26.71
C HIS A 210 -2.26 9.76 26.74
N LEU A 211 -2.77 8.79 27.50
CA LEU A 211 -2.10 7.51 27.75
C LEU A 211 -1.64 6.74 26.48
N THR A 212 -2.38 6.85 25.37
CA THR A 212 -2.02 6.18 24.12
C THR A 212 -1.13 7.02 23.19
N SER A 213 -0.82 8.26 23.53
CA SER A 213 0.06 9.16 22.73
C SER A 213 1.49 8.62 22.65
N PHE A 214 1.91 7.82 23.65
CA PHE A 214 3.22 7.15 23.62
C PHE A 214 3.40 6.27 22.35
N PHE A 215 2.33 5.62 21.88
CA PHE A 215 2.38 4.78 20.69
C PHE A 215 2.02 5.53 19.40
N LYS A 216 1.21 6.58 19.47
CA LYS A 216 0.65 7.27 18.29
C LYS A 216 1.39 8.55 17.90
N SER A 217 2.16 9.13 18.82
CA SER A 217 2.85 10.43 18.61
C SER A 217 1.90 11.54 18.10
N ASP A 218 0.62 11.49 18.47
CA ASP A 218 -0.40 12.44 18.09
C ASP A 218 -0.42 13.69 18.98
N ASP A 219 0.35 13.67 20.07
CA ASP A 219 0.59 14.77 21.00
C ASP A 219 1.82 15.63 20.63
N LYS A 220 2.56 15.26 19.60
CA LYS A 220 3.71 16.04 19.13
C LYS A 220 3.28 17.10 18.14
N TYR A 221 3.62 18.35 18.46
CA TYR A 221 3.32 19.46 17.57
C TYR A 221 4.06 19.33 16.23
N ALA A 222 3.34 19.59 15.13
CA ALA A 222 3.89 19.81 13.81
C ALA A 222 3.01 20.82 13.08
N ARG A 223 3.65 21.80 12.43
CA ARG A 223 2.95 22.89 11.72
C ARG A 223 2.05 22.37 10.59
N GLU A 224 2.54 21.38 9.81
CA GLU A 224 1.77 20.79 8.72
C GLU A 224 0.50 20.11 9.24
N LYS A 225 0.59 19.42 10.38
CA LYS A 225 -0.59 18.80 11.02
C LYS A 225 -1.59 19.85 11.48
N LEU A 226 -1.10 20.97 12.07
CA LEU A 226 -1.99 22.07 12.45
C LEU A 226 -2.70 22.65 11.24
N MET A 227 -1.98 22.92 10.13
CA MET A 227 -2.61 23.43 8.91
C MET A 227 -3.65 22.45 8.36
N GLY A 228 -3.36 21.15 8.38
CA GLY A 228 -4.33 20.09 8.03
C GLY A 228 -5.55 20.07 8.93
N ASP A 229 -5.37 20.28 10.24
CA ASP A 229 -6.45 20.34 11.22
C ASP A 229 -7.33 21.60 11.03
N LEU A 230 -6.71 22.76 10.73
CA LEU A 230 -7.44 23.99 10.41
C LEU A 230 -8.29 23.83 9.14
N GLU A 231 -7.73 23.19 8.09
CA GLU A 231 -8.49 22.93 6.87
C GLU A 231 -9.60 21.89 7.11
N SER A 232 -9.35 20.90 7.94
CA SER A 232 -10.36 19.93 8.36
C SER A 232 -11.50 20.58 9.13
N LEU A 233 -11.18 21.56 10.01
CA LEU A 233 -12.14 22.36 10.73
C LEU A 233 -12.98 23.19 9.76
N ARG A 234 -12.34 23.89 8.83
CA ARG A 234 -13.02 24.69 7.81
C ARG A 234 -13.97 23.82 6.96
N SER A 235 -13.47 22.71 6.45
CA SER A 235 -14.28 21.78 5.67
C SER A 235 -15.47 21.25 6.47
N TYR A 236 -15.28 20.97 7.76
CA TYR A 236 -16.37 20.50 8.64
C TYR A 236 -17.54 21.48 8.70
N TYR A 237 -17.24 22.79 8.82
CA TYR A 237 -18.26 23.85 8.86
C TYR A 237 -18.88 24.06 7.48
N LEU A 238 -18.08 24.14 6.41
CA LEU A 238 -18.57 24.29 5.03
C LEU A 238 -19.50 23.14 4.61
N ASP A 239 -19.25 21.93 5.10
CA ASP A 239 -20.07 20.76 4.79
C ASP A 239 -21.38 20.71 5.61
N ARG A 240 -21.55 21.62 6.58
CA ARG A 240 -22.74 21.71 7.42
C ARG A 240 -23.53 23.00 7.27
N GLY A 241 -23.24 23.73 6.20
CA GLY A 241 -23.99 24.90 5.79
C GLY A 241 -23.38 26.24 6.21
N TYR A 242 -22.27 26.26 6.89
CA TYR A 242 -21.64 27.51 7.36
C TYR A 242 -20.68 28.04 6.30
N ILE A 243 -21.22 28.55 5.19
CA ILE A 243 -20.43 28.99 4.04
C ILE A 243 -19.54 30.19 4.36
N ASN A 244 -19.95 31.04 5.29
CA ASN A 244 -19.23 32.24 5.77
C ASN A 244 -18.30 31.92 6.95
N PHE A 245 -17.97 30.65 7.20
CA PHE A 245 -17.03 30.25 8.23
C PHE A 245 -15.63 30.80 7.96
N VAL A 246 -15.07 31.49 8.92
CA VAL A 246 -13.72 32.06 8.85
C VAL A 246 -12.93 31.72 10.10
N ILE A 247 -11.68 31.31 9.89
CA ILE A 247 -10.68 31.23 10.96
C ILE A 247 -10.00 32.59 11.04
N ASN A 248 -10.31 33.35 12.09
CA ASN A 248 -9.81 34.71 12.27
C ASN A 248 -8.32 34.71 12.59
N SER A 249 -7.89 33.82 13.47
CA SER A 249 -6.49 33.67 13.86
C SER A 249 -6.22 32.28 14.43
N HIS A 250 -4.98 31.85 14.34
CA HIS A 250 -4.45 30.73 15.07
C HIS A 250 -3.13 31.14 15.72
N GLN A 251 -3.03 30.97 17.00
CA GLN A 251 -1.85 31.31 17.76
C GLN A 251 -1.27 30.06 18.41
N VAL A 252 0.04 29.88 18.27
CA VAL A 252 0.79 28.81 18.88
C VAL A 252 1.72 29.41 19.93
N THR A 253 1.45 29.13 21.19
CA THR A 253 2.23 29.65 22.32
C THR A 253 3.08 28.53 22.92
N LEU A 254 4.36 28.79 23.08
CA LEU A 254 5.34 27.88 23.66
C LEU A 254 5.52 28.20 25.15
N SER A 255 5.57 27.15 25.99
CA SER A 255 5.93 27.33 27.42
C SER A 255 7.39 27.78 27.56
N GLN A 256 7.74 28.37 28.71
CA GLN A 256 9.10 28.87 28.96
C GLN A 256 10.17 27.80 28.88
N ASP A 257 9.82 26.55 29.25
CA ASP A 257 10.70 25.36 29.15
C ASP A 257 10.76 24.75 27.76
N LYS A 258 10.08 25.34 26.78
CA LYS A 258 9.95 24.89 25.38
C LYS A 258 9.41 23.47 25.18
N LYS A 259 8.87 22.83 26.22
CA LYS A 259 8.37 21.46 26.17
C LYS A 259 6.89 21.32 25.89
N ASN A 260 6.13 22.40 26.10
CA ASN A 260 4.67 22.39 25.94
C ASN A 260 4.20 23.47 24.97
N VAL A 261 3.23 23.10 24.16
CA VAL A 261 2.59 23.98 23.18
C VAL A 261 1.11 24.11 23.51
N PHE A 262 0.62 25.35 23.48
CA PHE A 262 -0.78 25.71 23.55
C PHE A 262 -1.20 26.27 22.20
N ILE A 263 -2.36 25.83 21.69
CA ILE A 263 -2.89 26.24 20.40
C ILE A 263 -4.24 26.90 20.61
N ASP A 264 -4.35 28.20 20.32
CA ASP A 264 -5.58 28.97 20.40
C ASP A 264 -6.06 29.30 18.99
N ILE A 265 -7.26 28.85 18.62
CA ILE A 265 -7.87 29.07 17.32
C ILE A 265 -9.14 29.87 17.49
N SER A 266 -9.18 31.08 16.92
CA SER A 266 -10.36 31.95 16.93
C SER A 266 -11.10 31.80 15.61
N VAL A 267 -12.42 31.57 15.71
CA VAL A 267 -13.28 31.38 14.55
C VAL A 267 -14.52 32.25 14.59
N THR A 268 -15.06 32.53 13.42
CA THR A 268 -16.41 33.11 13.23
C THR A 268 -17.21 32.11 12.42
N GLU A 269 -18.28 31.57 13.00
CA GLU A 269 -19.06 30.48 12.36
C GLU A 269 -19.91 30.98 11.20
N GLY A 270 -20.46 32.19 11.32
CA GLY A 270 -21.47 32.69 10.38
C GLY A 270 -22.83 32.02 10.56
N ASP A 271 -23.70 32.22 9.59
CA ASP A 271 -25.03 31.61 9.56
C ASP A 271 -25.05 30.30 8.82
N LYS A 272 -26.06 29.48 9.08
CA LYS A 272 -26.27 28.20 8.41
C LYS A 272 -27.13 28.40 7.16
N TYR A 273 -26.65 27.95 6.01
CA TYR A 273 -27.28 28.06 4.70
C TYR A 273 -27.78 26.70 4.21
N GLN A 274 -28.75 26.76 3.29
CA GLN A 274 -29.30 25.63 2.55
C GLN A 274 -29.05 25.81 1.07
N PHE A 275 -29.09 24.72 0.31
CA PHE A 275 -29.07 24.78 -1.15
C PHE A 275 -30.36 25.42 -1.67
N GLY A 276 -30.23 26.38 -2.57
CA GLY A 276 -31.29 26.96 -3.38
C GLY A 276 -31.42 26.25 -4.73
N GLU A 277 -31.78 27.03 -5.76
CA GLU A 277 -31.85 26.55 -7.12
C GLU A 277 -30.47 26.19 -7.68
N THR A 278 -30.39 25.08 -8.45
CA THR A 278 -29.17 24.69 -9.11
C THR A 278 -29.38 24.64 -10.61
N LYS A 279 -28.54 25.38 -11.34
CA LYS A 279 -28.54 25.45 -12.81
C LYS A 279 -27.25 24.89 -13.38
N ILE A 280 -27.35 24.20 -14.52
CA ILE A 280 -26.18 23.79 -15.31
C ILE A 280 -26.14 24.74 -16.51
N LEU A 281 -25.04 25.43 -16.70
CA LEU A 281 -24.87 26.45 -17.74
C LEU A 281 -23.63 26.12 -18.59
N GLY A 282 -23.54 26.68 -19.77
CA GLY A 282 -22.40 26.51 -20.67
C GLY A 282 -22.69 25.58 -21.84
N GLU A 283 -21.66 25.02 -22.43
CA GLU A 283 -21.78 24.08 -23.54
C GLU A 283 -21.96 22.65 -22.98
N LEU A 284 -23.09 22.03 -23.33
CA LEU A 284 -23.46 20.71 -22.79
C LEU A 284 -23.40 19.65 -23.90
N PRO A 285 -22.26 18.93 -24.06
CA PRO A 285 -22.17 17.84 -25.03
C PRO A 285 -22.91 16.57 -24.59
N VAL A 286 -23.32 16.53 -23.32
CA VAL A 286 -24.15 15.49 -22.71
C VAL A 286 -25.47 16.12 -22.29
N SER A 287 -26.60 15.39 -22.36
CA SER A 287 -27.91 15.94 -22.02
C SER A 287 -27.95 16.48 -20.60
N GLU A 288 -28.57 17.65 -20.42
CA GLU A 288 -28.68 18.27 -19.08
C GLU A 288 -29.35 17.34 -18.07
N GLN A 289 -30.35 16.57 -18.50
CA GLN A 289 -31.06 15.60 -17.64
C GLN A 289 -30.11 14.52 -17.11
N GLU A 290 -29.12 14.10 -17.89
CA GLU A 290 -28.12 13.13 -17.46
C GLU A 290 -27.15 13.77 -16.47
N LEU A 291 -26.71 15.00 -16.71
CA LEU A 291 -25.82 15.74 -15.83
C LEU A 291 -26.50 16.08 -14.49
N GLN A 292 -27.80 16.43 -14.51
CA GLN A 292 -28.57 16.68 -13.30
C GLN A 292 -28.63 15.46 -12.37
N LYS A 293 -28.64 14.23 -12.90
CA LYS A 293 -28.59 12.99 -12.09
C LYS A 293 -27.27 12.81 -11.33
N LEU A 294 -26.23 13.52 -11.72
CA LEU A 294 -24.91 13.47 -11.08
C LEU A 294 -24.77 14.49 -9.94
N ILE A 295 -25.76 15.36 -9.76
CA ILE A 295 -25.82 16.31 -8.66
C ILE A 295 -26.29 15.56 -7.41
N LEU A 296 -25.45 15.58 -6.37
CA LEU A 296 -25.63 14.80 -5.14
C LEU A 296 -26.50 15.52 -4.08
N PHE A 297 -27.00 16.70 -4.36
CA PHE A 297 -27.80 17.52 -3.45
C PHE A 297 -29.07 18.06 -4.14
N LYS A 298 -29.99 18.58 -3.34
CA LYS A 298 -31.26 19.17 -3.81
C LYS A 298 -31.54 20.46 -3.04
N ALA A 299 -32.38 21.34 -3.63
CA ALA A 299 -32.89 22.52 -2.95
C ALA A 299 -33.51 22.17 -1.58
N GLY A 300 -33.24 22.97 -0.57
CA GLY A 300 -33.68 22.76 0.82
C GLY A 300 -32.75 21.87 1.67
N PHE A 301 -31.80 21.16 1.06
CA PHE A 301 -30.78 20.42 1.84
C PHE A 301 -29.77 21.39 2.43
N THR A 302 -29.20 21.05 3.57
CA THR A 302 -28.08 21.82 4.15
C THR A 302 -26.93 21.93 3.15
N TYR A 303 -26.41 23.13 2.94
CA TYR A 303 -25.28 23.35 2.06
C TYR A 303 -24.08 22.52 2.51
N SER A 304 -23.35 21.95 1.55
CA SER A 304 -22.12 21.18 1.76
C SER A 304 -21.17 21.40 0.59
N GLN A 305 -20.01 21.94 0.87
CA GLN A 305 -18.95 22.15 -0.11
C GLN A 305 -18.47 20.80 -0.71
N GLN A 306 -18.42 19.77 0.13
CA GLN A 306 -18.06 18.41 -0.32
C GLN A 306 -19.01 17.89 -1.40
N LEU A 307 -20.32 18.09 -1.22
CA LEU A 307 -21.32 17.64 -2.20
C LEU A 307 -21.21 18.44 -3.51
N VAL A 308 -20.92 19.74 -3.44
CA VAL A 308 -20.69 20.58 -4.64
C VAL A 308 -19.46 20.07 -5.39
N THR A 309 -18.34 19.90 -4.70
CA THR A 309 -17.08 19.41 -5.30
C THR A 309 -17.23 18.00 -5.87
N ALA A 310 -17.93 17.12 -5.15
CA ALA A 310 -18.18 15.75 -5.61
C ALA A 310 -19.07 15.73 -6.86
N SER A 311 -20.12 16.55 -6.90
CA SER A 311 -21.01 16.68 -8.07
C SER A 311 -20.25 17.23 -9.29
N SER A 312 -19.47 18.30 -9.11
CA SER A 312 -18.63 18.86 -10.17
C SER A 312 -17.63 17.83 -10.70
N LYS A 313 -17.04 17.04 -9.81
CA LYS A 313 -16.13 15.95 -10.20
C LYS A 313 -16.83 14.86 -11.00
N LEU A 314 -18.04 14.45 -10.61
CA LEU A 314 -18.82 13.44 -11.34
C LEU A 314 -19.19 13.95 -12.73
N ILE A 315 -19.61 15.21 -12.86
CA ILE A 315 -19.90 15.82 -14.14
C ILE A 315 -18.63 15.85 -15.02
N LYS A 316 -17.50 16.31 -14.47
CA LYS A 316 -16.21 16.31 -15.17
C LYS A 316 -15.80 14.90 -15.62
N GLN A 317 -15.96 13.88 -14.77
CA GLN A 317 -15.69 12.49 -15.13
C GLN A 317 -16.60 12.03 -16.27
N ARG A 318 -17.88 12.38 -16.22
CA ARG A 318 -18.84 12.02 -17.27
C ARG A 318 -18.47 12.65 -18.63
N LEU A 319 -18.06 13.93 -18.62
CA LEU A 319 -17.53 14.60 -19.81
C LEU A 319 -16.27 13.91 -20.32
N GLY A 320 -15.34 13.56 -19.41
CA GLY A 320 -14.12 12.85 -19.76
C GLY A 320 -14.34 11.45 -20.34
N THR A 321 -15.47 10.79 -20.01
CA THR A 321 -15.85 9.51 -20.63
C THR A 321 -16.19 9.67 -22.11
N GLU A 322 -16.74 10.83 -22.52
CA GLU A 322 -17.08 11.19 -23.90
C GLU A 322 -15.93 11.92 -24.64
N GLY A 323 -14.70 11.86 -24.08
CA GLY A 323 -13.52 12.42 -24.73
C GLY A 323 -13.15 13.84 -24.33
N TYR A 324 -13.90 14.48 -23.47
CA TYR A 324 -13.64 15.84 -23.01
C TYR A 324 -12.72 15.84 -21.78
N LEU A 325 -11.48 15.37 -21.96
CA LEU A 325 -10.52 15.18 -20.87
C LEU A 325 -10.19 16.48 -20.10
N PHE A 326 -10.19 17.60 -20.79
CA PHE A 326 -9.84 18.91 -20.24
C PHE A 326 -11.07 19.75 -19.91
N GLY A 327 -12.25 19.11 -19.89
CA GLY A 327 -13.47 19.77 -19.47
C GLY A 327 -13.38 20.28 -18.04
N GLU A 328 -13.90 21.48 -17.80
CA GLU A 328 -13.95 22.12 -16.50
C GLU A 328 -15.40 22.34 -16.07
N VAL A 329 -15.65 22.20 -14.79
CA VAL A 329 -16.95 22.47 -14.18
C VAL A 329 -16.71 23.40 -13.00
N ASN A 330 -17.11 24.65 -13.18
CA ASN A 330 -16.88 25.71 -12.20
C ASN A 330 -18.19 26.02 -11.46
N PRO A 331 -18.29 25.67 -10.18
CA PRO A 331 -19.43 26.04 -9.36
C PRO A 331 -19.37 27.52 -8.98
N ILE A 332 -20.36 28.28 -9.35
CA ILE A 332 -20.50 29.70 -9.01
C ILE A 332 -21.67 29.83 -8.01
N PRO A 333 -21.37 30.08 -6.73
CA PRO A 333 -22.40 30.31 -5.73
C PRO A 333 -22.97 31.72 -5.84
N ASP A 334 -24.29 31.83 -5.71
CA ASP A 334 -25.02 33.07 -5.49
C ASP A 334 -25.74 32.98 -4.15
N ILE A 335 -25.30 33.82 -3.20
CA ILE A 335 -25.69 33.75 -1.79
C ILE A 335 -26.78 34.76 -1.49
N ASP A 336 -27.98 34.27 -1.16
CA ASP A 336 -29.08 35.10 -0.63
C ASP A 336 -28.97 35.12 0.91
N GLU A 337 -28.43 36.23 1.44
CA GLU A 337 -28.19 36.39 2.88
C GLU A 337 -29.51 36.51 3.67
N GLN A 338 -30.58 37.02 3.06
CA GLN A 338 -31.86 37.19 3.74
C GLN A 338 -32.59 35.86 3.92
N LYS A 339 -32.59 35.03 2.86
CA LYS A 339 -33.24 33.72 2.89
C LYS A 339 -32.34 32.62 3.43
N LYS A 340 -31.03 32.88 3.62
CA LYS A 340 -30.01 31.90 4.01
C LYS A 340 -29.95 30.71 3.04
N ILE A 341 -30.02 30.99 1.74
CA ILE A 341 -29.90 30.00 0.67
C ILE A 341 -28.70 30.31 -0.23
N VAL A 342 -28.17 29.26 -0.84
CA VAL A 342 -27.08 29.33 -1.82
C VAL A 342 -27.59 28.73 -3.11
N ASN A 343 -27.86 29.58 -4.10
CA ASN A 343 -28.11 29.12 -5.46
C ASN A 343 -26.77 28.78 -6.12
N LEU A 344 -26.76 27.76 -6.96
CA LEU A 344 -25.54 27.31 -7.62
C LEU A 344 -25.71 27.30 -9.14
N SER A 345 -24.80 27.96 -9.83
CA SER A 345 -24.63 27.82 -11.28
C SER A 345 -23.39 26.98 -11.56
N LEU A 346 -23.59 25.76 -12.04
CA LEU A 346 -22.49 24.87 -12.48
C LEU A 346 -22.16 25.21 -13.93
N PHE A 347 -21.12 26.02 -14.14
CA PHE A 347 -20.69 26.40 -15.47
C PHE A 347 -19.80 25.33 -16.08
N VAL A 348 -20.27 24.70 -17.14
CA VAL A 348 -19.59 23.61 -17.87
C VAL A 348 -18.89 24.18 -19.09
N ASN A 349 -17.58 23.98 -19.15
CA ASN A 349 -16.75 24.20 -20.33
C ASN A 349 -16.15 22.85 -20.74
N PRO A 350 -16.67 22.17 -21.76
CA PRO A 350 -16.20 20.83 -22.13
C PRO A 350 -14.82 20.84 -22.76
N ALA A 351 -14.33 22.00 -23.25
CA ALA A 351 -13.15 22.10 -24.12
C ALA A 351 -13.35 21.28 -25.43
N LYS A 352 -12.28 20.86 -26.09
CA LYS A 352 -12.34 20.02 -27.28
C LYS A 352 -12.27 18.54 -26.94
N GLN A 353 -12.95 17.71 -27.74
CA GLN A 353 -12.74 16.27 -27.70
C GLN A 353 -11.27 15.94 -28.00
N THR A 354 -10.76 14.97 -27.29
CA THR A 354 -9.34 14.65 -27.27
C THR A 354 -9.12 13.19 -27.67
N TYR A 355 -8.16 12.95 -28.53
CA TYR A 355 -7.76 11.62 -29.00
C TYR A 355 -6.39 11.24 -28.45
N VAL A 356 -6.22 9.97 -28.11
CA VAL A 356 -4.93 9.43 -27.71
C VAL A 356 -4.09 9.16 -28.97
N ARG A 357 -3.02 9.93 -29.15
CA ARG A 357 -2.10 9.75 -30.28
C ARG A 357 -1.23 8.51 -30.07
N ARG A 358 -0.57 8.44 -28.92
CA ARG A 358 0.42 7.41 -28.60
C ARG A 358 0.39 7.04 -27.11
N ILE A 359 0.73 5.79 -26.80
CA ILE A 359 0.88 5.30 -25.44
C ILE A 359 2.35 4.94 -25.21
N ASN A 360 2.97 5.61 -24.27
CA ASN A 360 4.38 5.43 -23.90
C ASN A 360 4.46 4.77 -22.52
N PHE A 361 5.37 3.80 -22.36
CA PHE A 361 5.65 3.17 -21.09
C PHE A 361 7.03 3.61 -20.58
N VAL A 362 7.12 3.89 -19.28
CA VAL A 362 8.36 4.34 -18.64
C VAL A 362 8.48 3.66 -17.28
N GLY A 363 9.67 3.13 -16.96
CA GLY A 363 9.96 2.51 -15.67
C GLY A 363 9.81 1.00 -15.62
N ASN A 364 9.38 0.36 -16.69
CA ASN A 364 9.27 -1.11 -16.82
C ASN A 364 10.58 -1.74 -17.31
N ALA A 365 11.62 -1.68 -16.48
CA ALA A 365 12.95 -2.18 -16.86
C ALA A 365 13.02 -3.72 -16.99
N LYS A 366 12.16 -4.44 -16.26
CA LYS A 366 12.09 -5.92 -16.25
C LYS A 366 10.84 -6.44 -16.94
N THR A 367 9.72 -5.73 -16.83
CA THR A 367 8.43 -6.18 -17.37
C THR A 367 8.32 -5.78 -18.84
N ASP A 368 7.99 -6.73 -19.68
CA ASP A 368 7.81 -6.51 -21.12
C ASP A 368 6.63 -5.56 -21.40
N ASP A 369 6.77 -4.70 -22.41
CA ASP A 369 5.73 -3.75 -22.83
C ASP A 369 4.40 -4.43 -23.12
N HIS A 370 4.41 -5.61 -23.74
CA HIS A 370 3.18 -6.34 -24.08
C HIS A 370 2.36 -6.71 -22.85
N VAL A 371 3.00 -6.93 -21.69
CA VAL A 371 2.33 -7.21 -20.40
C VAL A 371 1.56 -6.02 -19.89
N LEU A 372 2.12 -4.80 -20.04
CA LEU A 372 1.41 -3.58 -19.69
C LEU A 372 0.30 -3.29 -20.70
N ARG A 373 0.62 -3.40 -21.99
CA ARG A 373 -0.27 -3.05 -23.11
C ARG A 373 -1.55 -3.87 -23.12
N ARG A 374 -1.50 -5.17 -22.80
CA ARG A 374 -2.68 -6.06 -22.73
C ARG A 374 -3.65 -5.69 -21.59
N GLU A 375 -3.16 -4.99 -20.56
CA GLU A 375 -4.00 -4.52 -19.45
C GLU A 375 -4.74 -3.21 -19.77
N LEU A 376 -4.30 -2.48 -20.77
CA LEU A 376 -4.94 -1.23 -21.14
C LEU A 376 -6.34 -1.45 -21.72
N ARG A 377 -7.21 -0.48 -21.48
CA ARG A 377 -8.56 -0.37 -22.05
C ARG A 377 -8.72 0.87 -22.91
N GLN A 378 -7.81 1.82 -22.77
CA GLN A 378 -7.63 2.94 -23.67
C GLN A 378 -6.63 2.53 -24.76
N PHE A 379 -6.94 2.82 -26.01
CA PHE A 379 -6.11 2.49 -27.18
C PHE A 379 -5.66 3.75 -27.92
N GLU A 380 -4.57 3.61 -28.65
CA GLU A 380 -4.05 4.64 -29.56
C GLU A 380 -5.05 4.88 -30.70
N GLY A 381 -5.10 6.10 -31.23
CA GLY A 381 -6.01 6.50 -32.30
C GLY A 381 -7.48 6.59 -31.91
N THR A 382 -7.84 6.30 -30.66
CA THR A 382 -9.22 6.36 -30.19
C THR A 382 -9.49 7.58 -29.33
N LEU A 383 -10.77 7.92 -29.20
CA LEU A 383 -11.22 8.97 -28.30
C LEU A 383 -10.76 8.67 -26.87
N ALA A 384 -10.11 9.64 -26.24
CA ALA A 384 -9.61 9.50 -24.88
C ALA A 384 -10.79 9.44 -23.90
N SER A 385 -10.82 8.43 -23.04
CA SER A 385 -11.88 8.24 -22.07
C SER A 385 -11.33 8.09 -20.66
N THR A 386 -11.76 8.96 -19.75
CA THR A 386 -11.32 8.93 -18.34
C THR A 386 -11.58 7.57 -17.71
N ASP A 387 -12.74 6.97 -17.92
CA ASP A 387 -13.09 5.66 -17.39
C ASP A 387 -12.16 4.55 -17.91
N LYS A 388 -11.80 4.60 -19.21
CA LYS A 388 -10.88 3.62 -19.79
C LYS A 388 -9.46 3.80 -19.27
N ILE A 389 -9.03 5.05 -19.08
CA ILE A 389 -7.71 5.38 -18.50
C ILE A 389 -7.63 4.93 -17.04
N ASP A 390 -8.64 5.27 -16.23
CA ASP A 390 -8.72 4.85 -14.82
C ASP A 390 -8.79 3.32 -14.68
N LEU A 391 -9.58 2.67 -15.54
CA LEU A 391 -9.65 1.22 -15.57
C LEU A 391 -8.31 0.59 -15.96
N SER A 392 -7.59 1.18 -16.91
CA SER A 392 -6.25 0.74 -17.31
C SER A 392 -5.28 0.86 -16.13
N LYS A 393 -5.27 1.99 -15.43
CA LYS A 393 -4.48 2.19 -14.21
C LYS A 393 -4.78 1.14 -13.14
N LEU A 394 -6.06 0.93 -12.85
CA LEU A 394 -6.49 -0.05 -11.85
C LEU A 394 -6.09 -1.49 -12.22
N ARG A 395 -6.12 -1.84 -13.52
CA ARG A 395 -5.69 -3.16 -13.99
C ARG A 395 -4.20 -3.36 -13.83
N LEU A 396 -3.39 -2.36 -14.20
CA LEU A 396 -1.94 -2.38 -13.99
C LEU A 396 -1.58 -2.52 -12.51
N GLN A 397 -2.22 -1.76 -11.63
CA GLN A 397 -2.03 -1.87 -10.17
C GLN A 397 -2.36 -3.27 -9.63
N ARG A 398 -3.39 -3.92 -10.18
CA ARG A 398 -3.82 -5.27 -9.77
C ARG A 398 -2.86 -6.38 -10.17
N LEU A 399 -1.94 -6.15 -11.10
CA LEU A 399 -0.91 -7.13 -11.42
C LEU A 399 -0.01 -7.43 -10.22
N GLY A 400 0.18 -6.46 -9.32
CA GLY A 400 1.08 -6.59 -8.17
C GLY A 400 2.57 -6.55 -8.53
N PHE A 401 2.91 -6.16 -9.77
CA PHE A 401 4.28 -6.02 -10.25
C PHE A 401 4.87 -4.64 -9.98
N PHE A 402 4.00 -3.68 -9.70
CA PHE A 402 4.35 -2.26 -9.56
C PHE A 402 3.97 -1.75 -8.16
N LYS A 403 4.89 -1.02 -7.56
CA LYS A 403 4.69 -0.28 -6.30
C LYS A 403 3.81 0.94 -6.53
N ASP A 404 4.05 1.65 -7.65
CA ASP A 404 3.22 2.76 -8.10
C ASP A 404 2.95 2.69 -9.60
N VAL A 405 1.79 3.21 -9.99
CA VAL A 405 1.35 3.36 -11.38
C VAL A 405 0.71 4.72 -11.53
N SER A 406 1.30 5.58 -12.33
CA SER A 406 0.72 6.85 -12.71
C SER A 406 0.49 6.91 -14.23
N ILE A 407 -0.62 7.53 -14.62
CA ILE A 407 -0.95 7.77 -16.02
C ILE A 407 -1.16 9.27 -16.20
N GLU A 408 -0.36 9.87 -17.04
CA GLU A 408 -0.43 11.27 -17.41
C GLU A 408 -0.84 11.40 -18.87
N THR A 409 -1.63 12.43 -19.17
CA THR A 409 -2.11 12.69 -20.53
C THR A 409 -1.73 14.10 -20.98
N PRO A 410 -0.41 14.35 -21.22
CA PRO A 410 0.04 15.65 -21.71
C PRO A 410 -0.50 15.93 -23.11
N LYS A 411 -0.86 17.20 -23.35
CA LYS A 411 -1.22 17.69 -24.69
C LYS A 411 -0.04 17.57 -25.63
N VAL A 412 -0.30 17.17 -26.86
CA VAL A 412 0.73 17.15 -27.91
C VAL A 412 0.98 18.57 -28.42
N PRO A 413 2.23 19.05 -28.45
CA PRO A 413 2.55 20.37 -28.98
C PRO A 413 2.02 20.55 -30.41
N ASN A 414 1.53 21.75 -30.73
CA ASN A 414 1.00 22.14 -32.04
C ASN A 414 -0.27 21.37 -32.48
N THR A 415 -0.96 20.68 -31.56
CA THR A 415 -2.27 20.05 -31.78
C THR A 415 -3.30 20.58 -30.80
N THR A 416 -4.57 20.59 -31.18
CA THR A 416 -5.65 21.12 -30.34
C THR A 416 -6.48 20.03 -29.68
N ASP A 417 -6.35 18.79 -30.17
CA ASP A 417 -7.23 17.65 -29.87
C ASP A 417 -6.50 16.34 -29.63
N GLN A 418 -5.17 16.37 -29.45
CA GLN A 418 -4.37 15.18 -29.22
C GLN A 418 -3.63 15.19 -27.89
N VAL A 419 -3.57 14.01 -27.27
CA VAL A 419 -2.74 13.74 -26.09
C VAL A 419 -1.88 12.51 -26.30
N ASP A 420 -0.72 12.49 -25.67
CA ASP A 420 0.02 11.27 -25.45
C ASP A 420 -0.35 10.70 -24.08
N MET A 421 -0.50 9.39 -23.97
CA MET A 421 -0.73 8.72 -22.70
C MET A 421 0.59 8.15 -22.18
N ASN A 422 1.16 8.79 -21.17
CA ASN A 422 2.40 8.35 -20.53
C ASN A 422 2.08 7.50 -19.31
N VAL A 423 2.33 6.20 -19.39
CA VAL A 423 2.17 5.23 -18.31
C VAL A 423 3.51 5.08 -17.61
N LYS A 424 3.64 5.68 -16.44
CA LYS A 424 4.84 5.56 -15.60
C LYS A 424 4.60 4.51 -14.54
N VAL A 425 5.50 3.57 -14.41
CA VAL A 425 5.45 2.50 -13.42
C VAL A 425 6.73 2.45 -12.59
N GLU A 426 6.59 2.13 -11.31
CA GLU A 426 7.70 1.83 -10.42
C GLU A 426 7.63 0.33 -10.09
N GLU A 427 8.57 -0.46 -10.61
CA GLU A 427 8.58 -1.90 -10.41
C GLU A 427 8.92 -2.28 -8.96
N GLN A 428 8.27 -3.33 -8.47
CA GLN A 428 8.59 -3.95 -7.18
C GLN A 428 8.92 -5.42 -7.33
N PRO A 429 9.64 -6.02 -6.37
CA PRO A 429 9.86 -7.46 -6.36
C PRO A 429 8.54 -8.22 -6.44
N SER A 430 8.35 -9.04 -7.45
CA SER A 430 7.15 -9.85 -7.68
C SER A 430 7.32 -11.30 -7.22
N GLY A 431 8.47 -11.63 -6.65
CA GLY A 431 8.75 -12.90 -6.00
C GLY A 431 8.37 -12.89 -4.53
N THR A 432 7.85 -14.00 -4.04
CA THR A 432 7.57 -14.23 -2.62
C THR A 432 8.20 -15.54 -2.16
N LEU A 433 8.83 -15.49 -1.01
CA LEU A 433 9.29 -16.65 -0.27
C LEU A 433 8.47 -16.73 1.03
N THR A 434 7.79 -17.84 1.20
CA THR A 434 6.98 -18.09 2.41
C THR A 434 7.52 -19.34 3.10
N ALA A 435 7.85 -19.22 4.36
CA ALA A 435 8.14 -20.35 5.22
C ALA A 435 7.19 -20.28 6.42
N SER A 436 6.49 -21.37 6.71
CA SER A 436 5.57 -21.44 7.83
C SER A 436 5.68 -22.76 8.57
N ILE A 437 5.45 -22.69 9.87
CA ILE A 437 5.31 -23.84 10.75
C ILE A 437 3.93 -23.72 11.38
N GLY A 438 3.16 -24.81 11.30
CA GLY A 438 1.83 -24.89 11.88
C GLY A 438 1.67 -26.16 12.69
N TYR A 439 0.54 -26.25 13.37
CA TYR A 439 0.10 -27.45 14.05
C TYR A 439 -1.40 -27.60 13.92
N SER A 440 -1.85 -28.80 13.66
CA SER A 440 -3.26 -29.18 13.77
C SER A 440 -3.37 -30.53 14.45
N GLN A 441 -4.45 -30.72 15.20
CA GLN A 441 -4.67 -31.99 15.89
C GLN A 441 -4.86 -33.17 14.92
N GLY A 442 -5.38 -32.89 13.71
CA GLY A 442 -5.61 -33.90 12.67
C GLY A 442 -4.40 -34.19 11.79
N SER A 443 -3.41 -33.30 11.72
CA SER A 443 -2.24 -33.46 10.81
C SER A 443 -0.88 -33.35 11.51
N GLY A 444 -0.88 -33.15 12.84
CA GLY A 444 0.34 -32.95 13.63
C GLY A 444 1.07 -31.66 13.26
N MET A 445 2.39 -31.68 13.31
CA MET A 445 3.25 -30.56 12.90
C MET A 445 3.25 -30.40 11.38
N ILE A 446 3.08 -29.18 10.92
CA ILE A 446 3.03 -28.84 9.49
C ILE A 446 4.17 -27.86 9.17
N PHE A 447 4.98 -28.22 8.22
CA PHE A 447 6.04 -27.40 7.67
C PHE A 447 5.70 -27.05 6.22
N SER A 448 5.68 -25.76 5.89
CA SER A 448 5.39 -25.32 4.54
C SER A 448 6.49 -24.37 4.06
N LEU A 449 6.96 -24.60 2.84
CA LEU A 449 7.88 -23.72 2.12
C LEU A 449 7.30 -23.44 0.74
N GLY A 450 7.05 -22.17 0.46
CA GLY A 450 6.54 -21.70 -0.82
C GLY A 450 7.47 -20.68 -1.45
N VAL A 451 7.80 -20.89 -2.73
CA VAL A 451 8.50 -19.92 -3.55
C VAL A 451 7.60 -19.63 -4.74
N SER A 452 7.29 -18.37 -4.97
CA SER A 452 6.52 -17.99 -6.16
C SER A 452 7.07 -16.72 -6.79
N GLN A 453 7.02 -16.67 -8.12
CA GLN A 453 7.40 -15.54 -8.95
C GLN A 453 6.22 -15.19 -9.86
N ASN A 454 5.61 -14.02 -9.67
CA ASN A 454 4.41 -13.63 -10.41
C ASN A 454 4.67 -12.94 -11.76
N ASN A 455 5.90 -12.56 -12.03
CA ASN A 455 6.32 -11.97 -13.30
C ASN A 455 7.63 -12.62 -13.72
N PHE A 456 7.55 -13.91 -14.04
CA PHE A 456 8.73 -14.71 -14.38
C PHE A 456 9.37 -14.20 -15.67
N LEU A 457 10.63 -13.80 -15.59
CA LEU A 457 11.41 -13.21 -16.69
C LEU A 457 10.73 -12.00 -17.38
N GLY A 458 9.87 -11.27 -16.69
CA GLY A 458 9.19 -10.09 -17.25
C GLY A 458 7.97 -10.39 -18.13
N THR A 459 7.64 -11.65 -18.36
CA THR A 459 6.58 -12.09 -19.30
C THR A 459 5.17 -12.03 -18.71
N GLY A 460 5.04 -11.71 -17.41
CA GLY A 460 3.77 -11.76 -16.68
C GLY A 460 3.31 -13.18 -16.34
N ASN A 461 4.10 -14.20 -16.63
CA ASN A 461 3.81 -15.57 -16.25
C ASN A 461 4.12 -15.81 -14.77
N LYS A 462 3.48 -16.82 -14.20
CA LYS A 462 3.65 -17.19 -12.80
C LYS A 462 4.30 -18.56 -12.69
N VAL A 463 5.31 -18.65 -11.84
CA VAL A 463 5.96 -19.92 -11.48
C VAL A 463 5.86 -20.07 -9.97
N GLY A 464 5.49 -21.25 -9.50
CA GLY A 464 5.37 -21.54 -8.08
C GLY A 464 5.90 -22.92 -7.73
N ILE A 465 6.61 -23.01 -6.61
CA ILE A 465 7.03 -24.26 -5.97
C ILE A 465 6.47 -24.22 -4.55
N ASN A 466 5.74 -25.26 -4.18
CA ASN A 466 5.19 -25.41 -2.84
C ASN A 466 5.59 -26.79 -2.30
N LEU A 467 6.16 -26.79 -1.12
CA LEU A 467 6.59 -27.97 -0.38
C LEU A 467 5.88 -27.95 0.97
N ASN A 468 4.97 -28.86 1.18
CA ASN A 468 4.26 -29.01 2.45
C ASN A 468 4.54 -30.41 3.01
N ARG A 469 4.87 -30.48 4.28
CA ARG A 469 5.10 -31.72 5.01
C ARG A 469 4.36 -31.71 6.33
N SER A 470 3.64 -32.79 6.60
CA SER A 470 2.97 -33.02 7.88
C SER A 470 3.20 -34.46 8.35
N GLU A 471 2.68 -34.81 9.51
CA GLU A 471 2.73 -36.21 10.00
C GLU A 471 1.91 -37.14 9.11
N THR A 472 0.82 -36.63 8.51
CA THR A 472 -0.11 -37.39 7.69
C THR A 472 0.13 -37.31 6.22
N SER A 473 0.88 -36.30 5.73
CA SER A 473 1.11 -36.13 4.29
C SER A 473 2.33 -35.28 3.96
N ASP A 474 2.99 -35.67 2.86
CA ASP A 474 3.96 -34.83 2.14
C ASP A 474 3.34 -34.42 0.80
N ASN A 475 3.40 -33.14 0.44
CA ASN A 475 2.84 -32.63 -0.80
C ASN A 475 3.81 -31.63 -1.45
N TYR A 476 4.34 -31.98 -2.61
CA TYR A 476 5.26 -31.18 -3.40
C TYR A 476 4.60 -30.82 -4.73
N ASN A 477 4.62 -29.54 -5.05
CA ASN A 477 3.91 -29.01 -6.20
C ASN A 477 4.78 -28.00 -6.97
N LEU A 478 4.90 -28.17 -8.28
CA LEU A 478 5.50 -27.23 -9.21
C LEU A 478 4.41 -26.75 -10.17
N SER A 479 4.19 -25.46 -10.25
CA SER A 479 3.17 -24.86 -11.10
C SER A 479 3.74 -23.77 -12.00
N PHE A 480 3.24 -23.73 -13.23
CA PHE A 480 3.45 -22.67 -14.19
C PHE A 480 2.09 -22.20 -14.69
N LEU A 481 1.87 -20.88 -14.75
CA LEU A 481 0.64 -20.29 -15.25
C LEU A 481 0.96 -19.13 -16.20
N ASP A 482 0.49 -19.24 -17.43
CA ASP A 482 0.39 -18.16 -18.40
C ASP A 482 -1.04 -17.57 -18.32
N PRO A 483 -1.22 -16.38 -17.71
CA PRO A 483 -2.56 -15.80 -17.50
C PRO A 483 -3.20 -15.28 -18.78
N TYR A 484 -2.44 -15.14 -19.86
CA TYR A 484 -2.88 -14.60 -21.15
C TYR A 484 -2.36 -15.46 -22.33
N PHE A 485 -2.62 -16.75 -22.28
CA PHE A 485 -2.32 -17.65 -23.41
C PHE A 485 -3.01 -17.19 -24.69
N THR A 486 -4.20 -16.62 -24.57
CA THR A 486 -4.91 -15.93 -25.67
C THR A 486 -5.13 -14.45 -25.34
N MET A 487 -5.32 -13.62 -26.36
CA MET A 487 -5.60 -12.18 -26.19
C MET A 487 -6.88 -11.90 -25.38
N ASP A 488 -7.85 -12.81 -25.40
CA ASP A 488 -9.10 -12.72 -24.64
C ASP A 488 -8.92 -13.05 -23.16
N GLY A 489 -7.71 -13.42 -22.72
CA GLY A 489 -7.39 -13.69 -21.33
C GLY A 489 -7.69 -15.12 -20.88
N VAL A 490 -7.76 -16.07 -21.82
CA VAL A 490 -7.75 -17.50 -21.45
C VAL A 490 -6.35 -17.83 -20.89
N SER A 491 -6.31 -18.34 -19.68
CA SER A 491 -5.06 -18.77 -19.05
C SER A 491 -4.74 -20.22 -19.38
N ARG A 492 -3.44 -20.54 -19.41
CA ARG A 492 -2.91 -21.92 -19.55
C ARG A 492 -1.99 -22.23 -18.39
N GLY A 493 -2.27 -23.32 -17.69
CA GLY A 493 -1.49 -23.76 -16.54
C GLY A 493 -0.92 -25.17 -16.73
N TYR A 494 0.28 -25.37 -16.23
CA TYR A 494 0.91 -26.68 -16.07
C TYR A 494 1.16 -26.91 -14.60
N ASN A 495 0.88 -28.12 -14.13
CA ASN A 495 1.09 -28.50 -12.74
C ASN A 495 1.70 -29.88 -12.68
N LEU A 496 2.79 -30.03 -11.92
CA LEU A 496 3.42 -31.27 -11.57
C LEU A 496 3.35 -31.43 -10.06
N TYR A 497 2.96 -32.60 -9.60
CA TYR A 497 2.87 -32.84 -8.18
C TYR A 497 3.30 -34.23 -7.78
N TYR A 498 3.76 -34.33 -6.55
CA TYR A 498 3.97 -35.56 -5.81
C TYR A 498 3.29 -35.42 -4.45
N ARG A 499 2.50 -36.41 -4.08
CA ARG A 499 1.81 -36.48 -2.81
C ARG A 499 1.96 -37.87 -2.19
N ASN A 500 2.49 -37.91 -1.00
CA ASN A 500 2.46 -39.09 -0.14
C ASN A 500 1.44 -38.84 0.94
N THR A 501 0.48 -39.74 1.16
CA THR A 501 -0.56 -39.63 2.18
C THR A 501 -0.56 -40.88 3.03
N LYS A 502 -0.34 -40.71 4.34
CA LYS A 502 -0.34 -41.74 5.38
C LYS A 502 -1.50 -41.48 6.31
N LEU A 503 -2.53 -42.27 6.18
CA LEU A 503 -3.73 -42.13 7.01
C LEU A 503 -3.65 -42.99 8.30
N ASP A 504 -2.68 -43.92 8.37
CA ASP A 504 -2.41 -44.73 9.54
C ASP A 504 -1.79 -43.98 10.72
N ALA A 505 -1.08 -42.85 10.43
CA ALA A 505 -0.43 -42.04 11.47
C ALA A 505 -1.38 -41.44 12.51
N LEU A 506 -2.67 -41.35 12.20
CA LEU A 506 -3.71 -40.77 13.07
C LEU A 506 -4.92 -41.72 13.29
N ASN A 507 -4.74 -43.02 13.22
CA ASN A 507 -5.78 -44.05 13.47
C ASN A 507 -6.98 -44.01 12.49
N VAL A 508 -6.85 -43.37 11.33
CA VAL A 508 -7.97 -43.21 10.38
C VAL A 508 -7.97 -44.29 9.30
N SER A 509 -6.82 -44.72 8.80
CA SER A 509 -6.72 -45.75 7.79
C SER A 509 -5.38 -46.48 7.83
N ARG A 510 -5.41 -47.78 7.54
CA ARG A 510 -4.24 -48.68 7.63
C ARG A 510 -3.61 -48.91 6.27
N TYR A 511 -3.49 -47.84 5.48
CA TYR A 511 -2.79 -47.83 4.18
C TYR A 511 -2.08 -46.50 3.94
N ALA A 512 -1.16 -46.49 3.00
CA ALA A 512 -0.53 -45.28 2.51
C ALA A 512 -0.67 -45.20 0.98
N THR A 513 -0.69 -43.96 0.46
CA THR A 513 -0.72 -43.72 -1.00
C THR A 513 0.36 -42.76 -1.40
N ASP A 514 1.12 -43.14 -2.46
CA ASP A 514 2.07 -42.28 -3.14
C ASP A 514 1.49 -41.91 -4.51
N SER A 515 1.12 -40.66 -4.69
CA SER A 515 0.54 -40.16 -5.94
C SER A 515 1.47 -39.16 -6.61
N GLN A 516 1.70 -39.35 -7.89
CA GLN A 516 2.43 -38.42 -8.73
C GLN A 516 1.64 -38.15 -10.01
N GLY A 517 1.65 -36.88 -10.44
CA GLY A 517 0.84 -36.54 -11.60
C GLY A 517 1.25 -35.23 -12.26
N ALA A 518 0.74 -35.09 -13.47
CA ALA A 518 0.86 -33.90 -14.28
C ALA A 518 -0.50 -33.48 -14.81
N SER A 519 -0.75 -32.17 -14.83
CA SER A 519 -1.99 -31.64 -15.41
C SER A 519 -1.77 -30.40 -16.25
N LEU A 520 -2.59 -30.27 -17.29
CA LEU A 520 -2.73 -29.10 -18.14
C LEU A 520 -4.10 -28.50 -17.89
N SER A 521 -4.14 -27.20 -17.62
CA SER A 521 -5.40 -26.49 -17.31
C SER A 521 -5.57 -25.27 -18.22
N PHE A 522 -6.85 -24.96 -18.53
CA PHE A 522 -7.26 -23.77 -19.23
C PHE A 522 -8.32 -23.05 -18.40
N GLY A 523 -8.05 -21.78 -18.04
CA GLY A 523 -8.96 -20.95 -17.26
C GLY A 523 -9.59 -19.88 -18.14
N TYR A 524 -10.92 -19.86 -18.18
CA TYR A 524 -11.69 -18.87 -18.94
C TYR A 524 -12.37 -17.86 -17.98
N PRO A 525 -11.98 -16.58 -17.98
CA PRO A 525 -12.59 -15.56 -17.13
C PRO A 525 -13.93 -15.09 -17.72
N LYS A 526 -15.05 -15.51 -17.15
CA LYS A 526 -16.41 -15.14 -17.60
C LYS A 526 -17.00 -13.99 -16.79
N LYS A 527 -16.51 -12.75 -16.86
CA LYS A 527 -16.81 -11.58 -16.03
C LYS A 527 -15.99 -11.54 -14.73
N LYS A 528 -15.91 -10.37 -14.10
CA LYS A 528 -15.07 -10.09 -12.92
C LYS A 528 -15.27 -11.02 -11.71
N LYS A 529 -16.37 -11.79 -11.67
CA LYS A 529 -16.79 -12.58 -10.50
C LYS A 529 -16.96 -14.08 -10.80
N LYS A 530 -16.79 -14.51 -12.04
CA LYS A 530 -17.01 -15.89 -12.48
C LYS A 530 -15.83 -16.39 -13.29
N SER A 531 -15.38 -17.62 -13.04
CA SER A 531 -14.39 -18.31 -13.87
C SER A 531 -14.79 -19.75 -14.09
N ILE A 532 -14.39 -20.27 -15.24
CA ILE A 532 -14.51 -21.70 -15.60
C ILE A 532 -13.08 -22.16 -15.85
N ASN A 533 -12.70 -23.28 -15.25
CA ASN A 533 -11.42 -23.91 -15.51
C ASN A 533 -11.68 -25.36 -15.98
N LEU A 534 -10.98 -25.73 -17.04
CA LEU A 534 -10.95 -27.09 -17.57
C LEU A 534 -9.55 -27.63 -17.39
N SER A 535 -9.41 -28.88 -16.98
CA SER A 535 -8.11 -29.52 -16.85
C SER A 535 -8.13 -30.95 -17.36
N LEU A 536 -6.97 -31.36 -17.87
CA LEU A 536 -6.66 -32.73 -18.25
C LEU A 536 -5.43 -33.14 -17.46
N GLY A 537 -5.42 -34.33 -16.94
CA GLY A 537 -4.32 -34.83 -16.11
C GLY A 537 -4.05 -36.31 -16.29
N ILE A 538 -2.86 -36.67 -15.90
CA ILE A 538 -2.45 -38.06 -15.68
C ILE A 538 -1.94 -38.17 -14.25
N ASP A 539 -2.41 -39.17 -13.56
CA ASP A 539 -2.10 -39.46 -12.15
C ASP A 539 -1.72 -40.93 -12.01
N LYS A 540 -0.63 -41.17 -11.33
CA LYS A 540 -0.21 -42.52 -10.95
C LYS A 540 -0.21 -42.59 -9.42
N THR A 541 -0.98 -43.52 -8.86
CA THR A 541 -1.09 -43.74 -7.42
C THR A 541 -0.62 -45.15 -7.07
N ASP A 542 0.42 -45.24 -6.26
CA ASP A 542 0.92 -46.49 -5.71
C ASP A 542 0.37 -46.64 -4.27
N ILE A 543 -0.19 -47.85 -3.98
CA ILE A 543 -0.89 -48.13 -2.72
C ILE A 543 -0.05 -49.13 -1.92
N THR A 544 0.26 -48.76 -0.67
CA THR A 544 0.94 -49.62 0.28
C THR A 544 -0.06 -50.04 1.36
N LEU A 545 -0.30 -51.32 1.51
CA LEU A 545 -1.19 -51.87 2.55
C LEU A 545 -0.46 -52.08 3.86
N GLY A 546 -1.09 -51.62 4.98
CA GLY A 546 -0.68 -52.01 6.31
C GLY A 546 -1.13 -53.42 6.66
N THR A 547 -0.64 -53.94 7.77
CA THR A 547 -0.90 -55.33 8.23
C THR A 547 -2.37 -55.60 8.54
N LEU A 548 -3.13 -54.58 8.86
CA LEU A 548 -4.59 -54.68 9.24
C LEU A 548 -5.43 -53.78 8.32
N ALA A 549 -5.05 -53.63 7.05
CA ALA A 549 -5.86 -52.86 6.07
C ALA A 549 -7.26 -53.49 5.96
N SER A 550 -8.27 -52.63 5.81
CA SER A 550 -9.67 -53.07 5.72
C SER A 550 -9.93 -53.95 4.51
N GLN A 551 -10.93 -54.80 4.61
CA GLN A 551 -11.30 -55.75 3.56
C GLN A 551 -11.68 -55.04 2.27
N LEU A 552 -12.30 -53.83 2.37
CA LEU A 552 -12.61 -52.98 1.21
C LEU A 552 -11.33 -52.61 0.45
N VAL A 553 -10.30 -52.15 1.16
CA VAL A 553 -9.02 -51.78 0.56
C VAL A 553 -8.28 -52.99 0.00
N GLN A 554 -8.29 -54.12 0.71
CA GLN A 554 -7.68 -55.36 0.24
C GLN A 554 -8.37 -55.86 -1.03
N ASN A 555 -9.70 -55.88 -1.11
CA ASN A 555 -10.46 -56.29 -2.27
C ASN A 555 -10.16 -55.41 -3.48
N PHE A 556 -10.11 -54.09 -3.28
CA PHE A 556 -9.75 -53.16 -4.36
C PHE A 556 -8.36 -53.42 -4.92
N VAL A 557 -7.38 -53.63 -4.04
CA VAL A 557 -5.99 -53.90 -4.48
C VAL A 557 -5.87 -55.28 -5.16
N ASN A 558 -6.65 -56.26 -4.71
CA ASN A 558 -6.69 -57.60 -5.38
C ASN A 558 -7.30 -57.52 -6.77
N GLU A 559 -8.27 -56.64 -6.99
CA GLU A 559 -8.95 -56.47 -8.28
C GLU A 559 -8.17 -55.61 -9.27
N HIS A 560 -7.63 -54.48 -8.79
CA HIS A 560 -7.02 -53.44 -9.66
C HIS A 560 -5.49 -53.37 -9.55
N GLY A 561 -4.88 -54.09 -8.59
CA GLY A 561 -3.45 -54.01 -8.32
C GLY A 561 -3.07 -52.90 -7.36
N LYS A 562 -1.77 -52.75 -7.09
CA LYS A 562 -1.22 -51.75 -6.17
C LYS A 562 -0.83 -50.44 -6.86
N SER A 563 -0.71 -50.41 -8.16
CA SER A 563 -0.30 -49.24 -8.93
C SER A 563 -1.40 -48.88 -9.91
N ILE A 564 -2.01 -47.75 -9.72
CA ILE A 564 -3.20 -47.29 -10.46
C ILE A 564 -2.82 -46.08 -11.29
N THR A 565 -3.01 -46.13 -12.59
CA THR A 565 -2.84 -45.01 -13.50
C THR A 565 -4.20 -44.50 -13.93
N THR A 566 -4.46 -43.22 -13.79
CA THR A 566 -5.71 -42.59 -14.21
C THR A 566 -5.48 -41.41 -15.15
N TYR A 567 -6.27 -41.35 -16.21
CA TYR A 567 -6.35 -40.20 -17.12
C TYR A 567 -7.61 -39.41 -16.73
N THR A 568 -7.41 -38.21 -16.17
CA THR A 568 -8.47 -37.43 -15.57
C THR A 568 -8.82 -36.23 -16.43
N GLY A 569 -10.12 -35.92 -16.50
CA GLY A 569 -10.64 -34.65 -16.94
C GLY A 569 -11.35 -33.97 -15.79
N ALA A 570 -11.21 -32.66 -15.64
CA ALA A 570 -11.98 -31.93 -14.66
C ALA A 570 -12.48 -30.61 -15.22
N ALA A 571 -13.68 -30.21 -14.73
CA ALA A 571 -14.29 -28.92 -15.03
C ALA A 571 -14.67 -28.26 -13.71
N SER A 572 -14.24 -27.03 -13.48
CA SER A 572 -14.64 -26.25 -12.32
C SER A 572 -15.29 -24.94 -12.70
N TRP A 573 -16.36 -24.62 -11.99
CA TRP A 573 -17.01 -23.30 -12.05
C TRP A 573 -16.85 -22.64 -10.67
N ASN A 574 -16.35 -21.39 -10.70
CA ASN A 574 -16.15 -20.60 -9.49
C ASN A 574 -16.88 -19.27 -9.60
N TYR A 575 -17.57 -18.88 -8.54
CA TYR A 575 -18.23 -17.59 -8.41
C TYR A 575 -17.91 -17.01 -7.03
N SER A 576 -17.44 -15.75 -6.96
CA SER A 576 -17.19 -15.10 -5.69
C SER A 576 -17.54 -13.61 -5.73
N THR A 577 -18.29 -13.19 -4.71
CA THR A 577 -18.64 -11.80 -4.43
C THR A 577 -18.19 -11.35 -3.04
N LEU A 578 -17.37 -12.17 -2.38
CA LEU A 578 -16.88 -11.88 -1.04
C LEU A 578 -16.12 -10.54 -1.04
N ASN A 579 -16.39 -9.73 -0.02
CA ASN A 579 -15.76 -8.41 0.14
C ASN A 579 -14.31 -8.48 0.63
N ARG A 580 -13.88 -9.64 1.16
CA ARG A 580 -12.51 -9.90 1.65
C ARG A 580 -12.16 -11.37 1.45
N GLY A 581 -10.84 -11.66 1.29
CA GLY A 581 -10.34 -13.03 1.19
C GLY A 581 -10.32 -13.74 2.54
N VAL A 582 -10.02 -13.01 3.62
CA VAL A 582 -10.01 -13.51 5.00
C VAL A 582 -11.00 -12.67 5.81
N PHE A 583 -11.75 -13.34 6.70
CA PHE A 583 -12.78 -12.72 7.52
C PHE A 583 -13.79 -11.90 6.71
N ALA A 584 -14.33 -12.50 5.66
CA ALA A 584 -15.42 -11.90 4.91
C ALA A 584 -16.60 -11.53 5.83
N THR A 585 -17.28 -10.43 5.50
CA THR A 585 -18.44 -9.95 6.27
C THR A 585 -19.71 -9.89 5.43
N ARG A 586 -19.58 -9.98 4.10
CA ARG A 586 -20.72 -10.01 3.15
C ARG A 586 -20.32 -10.64 1.83
N GLY A 587 -21.31 -11.19 1.14
CA GLY A 587 -21.16 -11.77 -0.19
C GLY A 587 -21.23 -13.29 -0.17
N ALA A 588 -21.09 -13.89 -1.32
CA ALA A 588 -21.17 -15.33 -1.51
C ALA A 588 -19.95 -15.84 -2.28
N SER A 589 -19.55 -17.08 -1.99
CA SER A 589 -18.60 -17.85 -2.78
C SER A 589 -19.21 -19.21 -3.07
N GLN A 590 -19.11 -19.66 -4.32
CA GLN A 590 -19.60 -20.95 -4.76
C GLN A 590 -18.58 -21.59 -5.70
N ARG A 591 -18.32 -22.86 -5.49
CA ARG A 591 -17.45 -23.66 -6.35
C ARG A 591 -18.11 -24.99 -6.66
N VAL A 592 -18.20 -25.32 -7.94
CA VAL A 592 -18.57 -26.65 -8.41
C VAL A 592 -17.34 -27.26 -9.08
N LEU A 593 -17.01 -28.47 -8.76
CA LEU A 593 -15.95 -29.26 -9.39
C LEU A 593 -16.54 -30.59 -9.85
N LEU A 594 -16.35 -30.90 -11.11
CA LEU A 594 -16.60 -32.21 -11.72
C LEU A 594 -15.26 -32.78 -12.13
N GLU A 595 -14.95 -33.99 -11.66
CA GLU A 595 -13.75 -34.74 -12.03
C GLU A 595 -14.20 -36.12 -12.51
N PHE A 596 -13.61 -36.58 -13.60
CA PHE A 596 -13.88 -37.89 -14.14
C PHE A 596 -12.60 -38.56 -14.64
N ALA A 597 -12.51 -39.86 -14.47
CA ALA A 597 -11.49 -40.72 -15.06
C ALA A 597 -12.14 -41.64 -16.09
N VAL A 598 -11.52 -41.73 -17.26
CA VAL A 598 -12.05 -42.45 -18.41
C VAL A 598 -10.99 -43.39 -18.99
N PRO A 599 -11.36 -44.43 -19.75
CA PRO A 599 -10.40 -45.27 -20.46
C PRO A 599 -9.39 -44.44 -21.23
N PRO A 600 -8.09 -44.82 -21.21
CA PRO A 600 -7.55 -46.09 -20.74
C PRO A 600 -7.12 -46.15 -19.27
N SER A 601 -7.78 -45.43 -18.38
CA SER A 601 -7.51 -45.48 -16.92
C SER A 601 -7.73 -46.89 -16.36
N ASP A 602 -6.90 -47.30 -15.38
CA ASP A 602 -7.07 -48.57 -14.66
C ASP A 602 -8.38 -48.59 -13.86
N VAL A 603 -8.88 -47.41 -13.44
CA VAL A 603 -10.18 -47.22 -12.78
C VAL A 603 -10.92 -46.06 -13.42
N ASN A 604 -12.23 -46.22 -13.61
CA ASN A 604 -13.11 -45.18 -14.13
C ASN A 604 -14.02 -44.71 -13.04
N TYR A 605 -14.18 -43.39 -12.85
CA TYR A 605 -15.03 -42.81 -11.85
C TYR A 605 -15.56 -41.45 -12.25
N LEU A 606 -16.61 -41.01 -11.59
CA LEU A 606 -17.10 -39.64 -11.59
C LEU A 606 -17.12 -39.10 -10.17
N LYS A 607 -16.60 -37.91 -9.97
CA LYS A 607 -16.62 -37.19 -8.69
C LYS A 607 -17.13 -35.77 -8.91
N ALA A 608 -18.17 -35.39 -8.16
CA ALA A 608 -18.76 -34.05 -8.15
C ALA A 608 -18.68 -33.45 -6.77
N SER A 609 -18.23 -32.23 -6.65
CA SER A 609 -18.15 -31.51 -5.37
C SER A 609 -18.75 -30.11 -5.51
N TYR A 610 -19.49 -29.68 -4.50
CA TYR A 610 -20.00 -28.32 -4.36
C TYR A 610 -19.54 -27.75 -3.02
N ASN A 611 -18.94 -26.55 -3.04
CA ASN A 611 -18.59 -25.79 -1.84
C ASN A 611 -19.28 -24.44 -1.92
N GLY A 612 -20.11 -24.12 -0.97
CA GLY A 612 -20.88 -22.88 -0.90
C GLY A 612 -20.65 -22.13 0.41
N GLN A 613 -20.47 -20.82 0.32
CA GLN A 613 -20.40 -19.92 1.48
C GLN A 613 -21.22 -18.67 1.21
N LEU A 614 -21.96 -18.22 2.24
CA LEU A 614 -22.77 -17.01 2.18
C LEU A 614 -22.64 -16.22 3.49
N TYR A 615 -22.22 -14.97 3.40
CA TYR A 615 -22.15 -14.03 4.51
C TYR A 615 -23.23 -12.97 4.38
N VAL A 616 -24.13 -12.92 5.37
CA VAL A 616 -25.24 -11.96 5.43
C VAL A 616 -25.09 -11.10 6.70
N PRO A 617 -24.70 -9.81 6.58
CA PRO A 617 -24.70 -8.94 7.74
C PRO A 617 -26.14 -8.66 8.18
N ILE A 618 -26.46 -8.91 9.45
CA ILE A 618 -27.73 -8.51 10.07
C ILE A 618 -27.66 -7.01 10.40
N ASN A 619 -26.52 -6.60 10.94
CA ASN A 619 -26.15 -5.21 11.21
C ASN A 619 -24.62 -5.08 11.17
N ASP A 620 -24.07 -3.96 11.64
CA ASP A 620 -22.61 -3.73 11.63
C ASP A 620 -21.84 -4.70 12.54
N ASP A 621 -22.48 -5.29 13.54
CA ASP A 621 -21.88 -6.11 14.58
C ASP A 621 -22.14 -7.62 14.40
N PHE A 622 -23.29 -8.00 13.84
CA PHE A 622 -23.72 -9.39 13.72
C PHE A 622 -23.80 -9.84 12.26
N ILE A 623 -23.19 -10.98 11.97
CA ILE A 623 -23.13 -11.55 10.61
C ILE A 623 -23.53 -13.02 10.69
N VAL A 624 -24.43 -13.44 9.84
CA VAL A 624 -24.72 -14.88 9.63
C VAL A 624 -23.82 -15.39 8.52
N HIS A 625 -23.13 -16.48 8.78
CA HIS A 625 -22.35 -17.24 7.81
C HIS A 625 -22.98 -18.63 7.64
N LEU A 626 -23.26 -18.98 6.40
CA LEU A 626 -23.73 -20.30 6.01
C LEU A 626 -22.66 -20.97 5.17
N ARG A 627 -22.32 -22.22 5.49
CA ARG A 627 -21.42 -23.07 4.71
C ARG A 627 -22.13 -24.37 4.37
N THR A 628 -21.96 -24.82 3.15
CA THR A 628 -22.48 -26.09 2.66
C THR A 628 -21.42 -26.76 1.79
N ASP A 629 -21.09 -27.98 2.10
CA ASP A 629 -20.18 -28.84 1.33
C ASP A 629 -20.93 -30.11 0.95
N LEU A 630 -21.06 -30.35 -0.35
CA LEU A 630 -21.72 -31.53 -0.90
C LEU A 630 -20.74 -32.30 -1.80
N GLY A 631 -20.76 -33.62 -1.68
CA GLY A 631 -19.96 -34.50 -2.48
C GLY A 631 -20.80 -35.66 -3.03
N TYR A 632 -20.58 -36.02 -4.27
CA TYR A 632 -21.15 -37.19 -4.90
C TYR A 632 -20.09 -37.89 -5.77
N GLY A 633 -19.99 -39.19 -5.63
CA GLY A 633 -19.12 -40.02 -6.44
C GLY A 633 -19.80 -41.29 -6.94
N ASP A 634 -19.45 -41.64 -8.15
CA ASP A 634 -19.83 -42.92 -8.72
C ASP A 634 -18.56 -43.69 -9.05
N SER A 635 -18.52 -44.97 -8.61
CA SER A 635 -17.38 -45.88 -8.78
C SER A 635 -16.05 -45.31 -8.26
N LEU A 636 -16.09 -44.55 -7.17
CA LEU A 636 -14.87 -43.94 -6.62
C LEU A 636 -13.92 -45.02 -6.06
N PRO A 637 -12.62 -44.97 -6.40
CA PRO A 637 -11.63 -45.73 -5.66
C PRO A 637 -11.54 -45.19 -4.23
N PHE A 638 -11.31 -46.07 -3.24
CA PHE A 638 -11.38 -45.74 -1.83
C PHE A 638 -10.54 -44.54 -1.42
N TYR A 639 -9.39 -44.34 -2.03
CA TYR A 639 -8.50 -43.18 -1.79
C TYR A 639 -9.02 -41.84 -2.36
N LYS A 640 -10.11 -41.86 -3.09
CA LYS A 640 -10.85 -40.66 -3.57
C LYS A 640 -12.14 -40.44 -2.79
N ASN A 641 -12.49 -41.29 -1.82
CA ASN A 641 -13.68 -41.15 -0.98
C ASN A 641 -13.71 -39.79 -0.25
N TYR A 642 -14.91 -39.43 0.15
CA TYR A 642 -15.12 -38.28 1.03
C TYR A 642 -15.04 -38.75 2.48
N PHE A 643 -14.54 -37.85 3.34
CA PHE A 643 -14.47 -38.06 4.80
C PHE A 643 -15.10 -36.83 5.48
N ALA A 644 -15.57 -37.02 6.72
CA ALA A 644 -16.13 -35.96 7.54
C ALA A 644 -15.64 -36.04 9.00
N GLY A 645 -15.82 -34.94 9.73
CA GLY A 645 -15.30 -34.72 11.07
C GLY A 645 -14.09 -33.81 11.10
N GLY A 646 -13.89 -33.10 12.20
CA GLY A 646 -12.77 -32.20 12.42
C GLY A 646 -13.10 -30.71 12.34
N TYR A 647 -12.09 -29.86 12.63
CA TYR A 647 -12.25 -28.42 12.69
C TYR A 647 -12.80 -27.81 11.39
N GLY A 648 -12.40 -28.33 10.25
CA GLY A 648 -12.83 -27.86 8.91
C GLY A 648 -14.13 -28.47 8.39
N SER A 649 -14.75 -29.41 9.13
CA SER A 649 -15.90 -30.19 8.73
C SER A 649 -17.00 -30.08 9.81
N VAL A 650 -17.23 -31.12 10.59
CA VAL A 650 -18.15 -31.16 11.74
C VAL A 650 -17.31 -31.05 13.01
N ARG A 651 -17.26 -29.86 13.61
CA ARG A 651 -16.50 -29.62 14.85
C ARG A 651 -17.05 -30.45 16.01
N GLY A 652 -16.17 -30.83 16.92
CA GLY A 652 -16.56 -31.69 18.06
C GLY A 652 -16.34 -33.20 17.84
N TYR A 653 -16.02 -33.58 16.61
CA TYR A 653 -15.55 -34.90 16.24
C TYR A 653 -14.10 -34.84 15.76
N GLN A 654 -13.35 -35.90 15.93
CA GLN A 654 -11.97 -35.98 15.42
C GLN A 654 -11.95 -35.99 13.90
N ASP A 655 -10.83 -35.50 13.31
CA ASP A 655 -10.66 -35.36 11.87
C ASP A 655 -10.85 -36.71 11.16
N ASN A 656 -11.73 -36.74 10.15
CA ASN A 656 -12.00 -37.88 9.26
C ASN A 656 -12.52 -39.17 9.95
N THR A 657 -13.13 -39.06 11.12
CA THR A 657 -13.62 -40.27 11.87
C THR A 657 -15.09 -40.57 11.65
N LEU A 658 -15.83 -39.72 10.96
CA LEU A 658 -17.24 -39.89 10.67
C LEU A 658 -17.47 -40.67 9.39
N GLY A 659 -18.35 -41.63 9.40
CA GLY A 659 -18.80 -42.34 8.21
C GLY A 659 -18.66 -43.85 8.25
N PRO A 660 -18.78 -44.49 7.09
CA PRO A 660 -18.69 -45.95 6.95
C PRO A 660 -17.35 -46.51 7.42
N ARG A 661 -17.44 -47.70 8.03
CA ARG A 661 -16.28 -48.44 8.51
C ARG A 661 -16.22 -49.82 7.82
N SER A 662 -15.02 -50.29 7.57
CA SER A 662 -14.79 -51.61 6.98
C SER A 662 -13.84 -52.43 7.87
N PRO A 663 -14.20 -53.65 8.27
CA PRO A 663 -13.34 -54.50 9.07
C PRO A 663 -12.17 -55.04 8.24
N ALA A 664 -11.05 -55.34 8.89
CA ALA A 664 -9.91 -56.05 8.29
C ALA A 664 -10.16 -57.56 8.21
N PHE A 665 -10.91 -58.11 9.16
CA PHE A 665 -11.27 -59.52 9.29
C PHE A 665 -12.62 -59.69 9.99
N VAL A 666 -13.17 -60.87 9.99
CA VAL A 666 -14.44 -61.18 10.64
C VAL A 666 -14.32 -60.94 12.14
N ASN A 667 -15.26 -60.15 12.70
CA ASN A 667 -15.27 -59.69 14.12
C ASN A 667 -14.09 -58.78 14.49
N ASP A 668 -13.58 -57.97 13.56
CA ASP A 668 -12.63 -56.90 13.85
C ASP A 668 -13.19 -55.96 14.94
N PRO A 669 -12.54 -55.85 16.10
CA PRO A 669 -13.03 -55.01 17.18
C PRO A 669 -12.90 -53.52 16.88
N ASP A 670 -12.07 -53.13 15.91
CA ASP A 670 -11.77 -51.76 15.54
C ASP A 670 -11.77 -51.60 14.02
N PRO A 671 -12.95 -51.61 13.37
CA PRO A 671 -13.04 -51.48 11.91
C PRO A 671 -12.62 -50.09 11.45
N GLU A 672 -11.82 -50.06 10.35
CA GLU A 672 -11.25 -48.87 9.76
C GLU A 672 -12.30 -47.95 9.14
N VAL A 673 -12.15 -46.59 9.33
CA VAL A 673 -12.96 -45.61 8.63
C VAL A 673 -12.51 -45.53 7.16
N VAL A 674 -13.44 -45.84 6.26
CA VAL A 674 -13.14 -45.91 4.81
C VAL A 674 -13.73 -44.75 4.03
N GLY A 675 -14.40 -43.80 4.71
CA GLY A 675 -15.14 -42.72 4.09
C GLY A 675 -16.32 -43.18 3.26
N GLY A 676 -16.80 -42.41 2.32
CA GLY A 676 -17.94 -42.74 1.48
C GLY A 676 -17.94 -42.03 0.14
N ASN A 677 -18.88 -42.38 -0.71
CA ASN A 677 -19.00 -41.75 -2.03
C ASN A 677 -20.02 -40.59 -2.05
N VAL A 678 -20.72 -40.33 -0.95
CA VAL A 678 -21.60 -39.15 -0.79
C VAL A 678 -21.27 -38.44 0.51
N LEU A 679 -21.13 -37.11 0.41
CA LEU A 679 -20.87 -36.21 1.53
C LEU A 679 -21.97 -35.15 1.61
N VAL A 680 -22.46 -34.88 2.81
CA VAL A 680 -23.35 -33.76 3.11
C VAL A 680 -22.87 -33.11 4.39
N GLU A 681 -22.43 -31.88 4.29
CA GLU A 681 -22.03 -31.06 5.43
C GLU A 681 -22.65 -29.67 5.34
N ASN A 682 -23.09 -29.16 6.48
CA ASN A 682 -23.63 -27.81 6.62
C ASN A 682 -23.13 -27.19 7.92
N SER A 683 -22.90 -25.91 7.90
CA SER A 683 -22.58 -25.10 9.07
C SER A 683 -23.38 -23.80 9.04
N ILE A 684 -24.01 -23.49 10.15
CA ILE A 684 -24.68 -22.22 10.41
C ILE A 684 -23.90 -21.51 11.50
N GLU A 685 -23.39 -20.36 11.22
CA GLU A 685 -22.55 -19.61 12.13
C GLU A 685 -23.10 -18.21 12.37
N LEU A 686 -23.13 -17.78 13.62
CA LEU A 686 -23.40 -16.42 14.03
C LEU A 686 -22.07 -15.78 14.48
N ILE A 687 -21.55 -14.88 13.67
CA ILE A 687 -20.37 -14.09 14.00
C ILE A 687 -20.82 -12.92 14.85
N VAL A 688 -20.17 -12.76 16.02
CA VAL A 688 -20.53 -11.78 17.02
C VAL A 688 -19.34 -10.86 17.35
N PRO A 689 -19.60 -9.66 17.92
CA PRO A 689 -18.54 -8.81 18.47
C PRO A 689 -17.72 -9.58 19.51
N THR A 690 -16.40 -9.60 19.33
CA THR A 690 -15.53 -10.25 20.31
C THR A 690 -15.40 -9.34 21.53
N PRO A 691 -15.73 -9.81 22.74
CA PRO A 691 -15.56 -9.04 23.96
C PRO A 691 -14.13 -8.52 24.10
N PHE A 692 -13.98 -7.26 24.53
CA PHE A 692 -12.69 -6.56 24.75
C PHE A 692 -11.81 -6.31 23.50
N ALA A 693 -12.23 -6.72 22.31
CA ALA A 693 -11.50 -6.47 21.07
C ALA A 693 -12.05 -5.24 20.35
N LYS A 694 -11.20 -4.20 20.15
CA LYS A 694 -11.57 -2.99 19.39
C LYS A 694 -11.50 -3.17 17.87
N ASN A 695 -10.99 -4.31 17.38
CA ASN A 695 -10.71 -4.49 15.96
C ASN A 695 -11.14 -5.87 15.45
N TYR A 696 -12.32 -5.93 14.80
CA TYR A 696 -12.88 -7.14 14.15
C TYR A 696 -12.02 -7.68 12.97
N ARG A 697 -10.97 -6.97 12.56
CA ARG A 697 -10.14 -7.40 11.44
C ARG A 697 -9.14 -8.49 11.80
N GLN A 698 -8.86 -8.67 13.09
CA GLN A 698 -7.85 -9.62 13.55
C GLN A 698 -8.41 -10.73 14.43
N LEU A 699 -9.57 -10.52 15.03
CA LEU A 699 -10.18 -11.47 15.97
C LEU A 699 -11.65 -11.63 15.63
N ARG A 700 -12.13 -12.89 15.59
CA ARG A 700 -13.50 -13.25 15.25
C ARG A 700 -14.01 -14.29 16.23
N THR A 701 -15.14 -14.04 16.86
CA THR A 701 -15.88 -15.00 17.69
C THR A 701 -17.13 -15.45 16.94
N VAL A 702 -17.38 -16.77 16.99
CA VAL A 702 -18.44 -17.43 16.23
C VAL A 702 -19.17 -18.41 17.11
N PHE A 703 -20.51 -18.32 17.16
CA PHE A 703 -21.36 -19.40 17.63
C PHE A 703 -21.80 -20.23 16.42
N PHE A 704 -21.72 -21.53 16.51
CA PHE A 704 -22.03 -22.41 15.38
C PHE A 704 -22.87 -23.58 15.69
N VAL A 705 -23.54 -24.09 14.67
CA VAL A 705 -24.17 -25.40 14.61
C VAL A 705 -23.71 -26.07 13.32
N ASP A 706 -23.01 -27.17 13.46
CA ASP A 706 -22.55 -27.98 12.34
C ASP A 706 -23.40 -29.24 12.24
N SER A 707 -23.56 -29.72 10.99
CA SER A 707 -24.16 -31.05 10.73
C SER A 707 -23.43 -31.70 9.57
N GLY A 708 -23.26 -33.00 9.62
CA GLY A 708 -22.61 -33.72 8.54
C GLY A 708 -22.78 -35.23 8.60
N MET A 709 -22.69 -35.81 7.43
CA MET A 709 -22.68 -37.28 7.27
C MET A 709 -21.95 -37.66 5.99
N VAL A 710 -21.36 -38.84 6.02
CA VAL A 710 -20.79 -39.54 4.86
C VAL A 710 -21.42 -40.91 4.78
N TYR A 711 -21.75 -41.35 3.59
CA TYR A 711 -22.34 -42.66 3.37
C TYR A 711 -21.97 -43.25 1.99
N TYR A 712 -22.20 -44.54 1.79
CA TYR A 712 -22.15 -45.20 0.49
C TYR A 712 -23.55 -45.32 -0.11
N ARG A 713 -23.75 -44.81 -1.30
CA ARG A 713 -24.95 -45.04 -2.07
C ARG A 713 -24.95 -46.48 -2.59
N ASN A 714 -26.09 -47.20 -2.39
CA ASN A 714 -26.30 -48.55 -2.89
C ASN A 714 -25.39 -49.63 -2.26
N ASN A 715 -24.81 -49.37 -1.08
CA ASN A 715 -24.00 -50.37 -0.37
C ASN A 715 -24.50 -50.57 1.10
N PRO A 716 -25.44 -51.49 1.35
CA PRO A 716 -25.86 -51.80 2.73
C PRO A 716 -24.69 -52.32 3.57
N PRO A 717 -24.58 -52.00 4.86
CA PRO A 717 -25.52 -51.22 5.66
C PRO A 717 -25.32 -49.69 5.63
N TYR A 718 -24.47 -49.17 4.75
CA TYR A 718 -24.01 -47.78 4.75
C TYR A 718 -24.83 -46.83 3.86
N ASN A 719 -26.09 -47.21 3.58
CA ASN A 719 -27.01 -46.38 2.80
C ASN A 719 -27.38 -45.07 3.52
N PHE A 720 -27.94 -44.14 2.79
CA PHE A 720 -28.46 -42.89 3.33
C PHE A 720 -29.55 -43.15 4.39
N ASP A 721 -29.29 -42.63 5.60
CA ASP A 721 -30.26 -42.58 6.68
C ASP A 721 -30.06 -41.28 7.47
N LEU A 722 -31.12 -40.48 7.56
CA LEU A 722 -31.07 -39.19 8.28
C LEU A 722 -30.81 -39.39 9.77
N SER A 723 -31.11 -40.57 10.34
CA SER A 723 -30.78 -40.90 11.74
C SER A 723 -29.26 -40.89 11.99
N ASN A 724 -28.46 -41.06 10.94
CA ASN A 724 -27.01 -41.08 11.01
C ASN A 724 -26.37 -39.68 10.84
N LEU A 725 -27.17 -38.61 10.70
CA LEU A 725 -26.68 -37.26 10.62
C LEU A 725 -26.11 -36.83 11.97
N ARG A 726 -24.80 -36.54 12.02
CA ARG A 726 -24.14 -36.02 13.23
C ARG A 726 -24.33 -34.52 13.30
N TYR A 727 -24.45 -34.03 14.52
CA TYR A 727 -24.56 -32.58 14.80
C TYR A 727 -23.55 -32.19 15.84
N SER A 728 -23.16 -30.92 15.80
CA SER A 728 -22.45 -30.31 16.92
C SER A 728 -22.85 -28.85 17.05
N ALA A 729 -22.74 -28.34 18.27
CA ALA A 729 -22.93 -26.93 18.55
C ALA A 729 -21.79 -26.41 19.45
N GLY A 730 -21.36 -25.19 19.27
CA GLY A 730 -20.24 -24.66 20.03
C GLY A 730 -19.91 -23.23 19.77
N VAL A 731 -18.73 -22.86 20.29
CA VAL A 731 -18.12 -21.53 20.10
C VAL A 731 -16.73 -21.69 19.51
N SER A 732 -16.40 -20.87 18.56
CA SER A 732 -15.07 -20.82 17.94
C SER A 732 -14.51 -19.41 17.98
N ILE A 733 -13.19 -19.29 18.19
CA ILE A 733 -12.45 -18.04 18.16
C ILE A 733 -11.33 -18.20 17.15
N ALA A 734 -11.28 -17.28 16.18
CA ALA A 734 -10.25 -17.21 15.17
C ALA A 734 -9.48 -15.89 15.31
N TRP A 735 -8.16 -15.97 15.42
CA TRP A 735 -7.27 -14.83 15.63
C TRP A 735 -6.15 -14.82 14.61
N LEU A 736 -6.04 -13.72 13.85
CA LEU A 736 -4.92 -13.47 12.94
C LEU A 736 -3.76 -12.84 13.71
N THR A 737 -2.74 -13.62 13.96
CA THR A 737 -1.53 -13.19 14.66
C THR A 737 -0.36 -12.95 13.70
N ALA A 738 0.73 -12.37 14.21
CA ALA A 738 1.96 -12.19 13.43
C ALA A 738 2.63 -13.53 13.02
N ILE A 739 2.36 -14.60 13.77
CA ILE A 739 2.89 -15.96 13.49
C ILE A 739 1.93 -16.80 12.65
N GLY A 740 0.79 -16.25 12.23
CA GLY A 740 -0.24 -16.92 11.45
C GLY A 740 -1.59 -16.99 12.17
N PRO A 741 -2.61 -17.58 11.52
CA PRO A 741 -3.93 -17.73 12.11
C PRO A 741 -3.91 -18.75 13.24
N LEU A 742 -4.55 -18.40 14.35
CA LEU A 742 -4.85 -19.29 15.48
C LEU A 742 -6.35 -19.51 15.54
N SER A 743 -6.78 -20.73 15.69
CA SER A 743 -8.20 -21.08 15.82
C SER A 743 -8.43 -22.03 17.00
N PHE A 744 -9.45 -21.72 17.77
CA PHE A 744 -9.88 -22.52 18.91
C PHE A 744 -11.37 -22.79 18.77
N SER A 745 -11.80 -24.00 19.03
CA SER A 745 -13.22 -24.41 19.07
C SER A 745 -13.50 -25.21 20.29
N LEU A 746 -14.59 -24.87 20.96
CA LEU A 746 -15.18 -25.67 22.03
C LEU A 746 -16.59 -26.05 21.59
N SER A 747 -16.85 -27.36 21.47
CA SER A 747 -18.08 -27.88 20.91
C SER A 747 -18.58 -29.10 21.65
N LYS A 748 -19.88 -29.28 21.57
CA LYS A 748 -20.57 -30.49 22.07
C LYS A 748 -21.16 -31.24 20.88
N PRO A 749 -20.68 -32.46 20.60
CA PRO A 749 -21.27 -33.34 19.61
C PRO A 749 -22.58 -33.95 20.07
N PHE A 750 -23.45 -34.24 19.12
CA PHE A 750 -24.76 -34.89 19.33
C PHE A 750 -25.00 -35.96 18.27
N ASN A 751 -25.80 -36.96 18.58
CA ASN A 751 -26.18 -38.06 17.70
C ASN A 751 -24.95 -38.84 17.18
N ASP A 752 -24.00 -39.06 18.07
CA ASP A 752 -22.85 -39.91 17.79
C ASP A 752 -23.24 -41.37 17.57
N GLN A 753 -22.58 -42.02 16.64
CA GLN A 753 -22.76 -43.42 16.31
C GLN A 753 -21.58 -44.23 16.85
N VAL A 754 -21.77 -45.57 16.89
CA VAL A 754 -20.71 -46.48 17.34
C VAL A 754 -19.46 -46.29 16.49
N GLY A 755 -18.35 -46.02 17.16
CA GLY A 755 -17.05 -45.77 16.53
C GLY A 755 -16.73 -44.30 16.23
N ASP A 756 -17.66 -43.36 16.38
CA ASP A 756 -17.34 -41.94 16.22
C ASP A 756 -16.43 -41.48 17.36
N GLU A 757 -15.35 -40.79 17.01
CA GLU A 757 -14.39 -40.24 17.97
C GLU A 757 -14.72 -38.78 18.27
N LYS A 758 -14.99 -38.49 19.56
CA LYS A 758 -15.35 -37.13 20.02
C LYS A 758 -14.13 -36.34 20.40
N GLN A 759 -14.07 -35.08 19.97
CA GLN A 759 -13.03 -34.14 20.30
C GLN A 759 -13.63 -32.76 20.58
N SER A 760 -14.13 -32.57 21.80
CA SER A 760 -14.86 -31.36 22.21
C SER A 760 -14.02 -30.07 22.12
N PHE A 761 -12.71 -30.16 22.33
CA PHE A 761 -11.78 -29.03 22.16
C PHE A 761 -10.86 -29.27 20.97
N GLN A 762 -10.87 -28.33 20.04
CA GLN A 762 -10.06 -28.40 18.83
C GLN A 762 -9.30 -27.09 18.68
N PHE A 763 -8.04 -27.16 18.23
CA PHE A 763 -7.26 -25.99 17.91
C PHE A 763 -6.35 -26.21 16.70
N THR A 764 -6.07 -25.12 15.99
CA THR A 764 -5.13 -25.09 14.87
C THR A 764 -4.24 -23.85 14.94
N ILE A 765 -3.00 -23.97 14.50
CA ILE A 765 -2.01 -22.89 14.43
C ILE A 765 -1.42 -22.87 13.03
N GLY A 766 -1.38 -21.68 12.40
CA GLY A 766 -0.73 -21.50 11.10
C GLY A 766 -1.52 -22.05 9.91
N GLN A 767 -2.67 -22.65 10.10
CA GLN A 767 -3.57 -23.06 9.02
C GLN A 767 -4.51 -21.91 8.64
N PRO A 768 -4.71 -21.61 7.35
CA PRO A 768 -5.72 -20.65 6.92
C PRO A 768 -7.12 -21.16 7.24
N PHE A 769 -8.03 -20.26 7.59
CA PHE A 769 -9.43 -20.53 7.91
C PHE A 769 -10.22 -20.97 6.68
#